data_2d680a4c5aaaf6aafb2d10349930bcdd
#
_entry.id   2d680a4c5aaaf6aafb2d10349930bcdd
#
_cell.length_a   1.000
_cell.length_b   1.000
_cell.length_c   1.000
_cell.angle_alpha   90.00
_cell.angle_beta   90.00
_cell.angle_gamma   90.00
#
_symmetry.space_group_name_H-M   'P 1'
#
loop_
_entity.id
_entity.type
_entity.pdbx_description
1 polymer ?
#
loop_
_entity_poly.entity_id
_entity_poly.type
_entity_poly.pdbx_seq_one_letter_code
_entity_poly.pdbx_strand_id
1 'polypeptide(L)'
;MPNFIEPLEARIAPAVAAVIDLTQLGGGGFKISQDSPGTGDQFGDSLTALGDLNGDGADDFAVAAASGSVSKIYVIFGQADGFPADFKVDSLDGSNGFRIDGAPGDLAGASVRSAGDVNQDGFDDLAIGAPGVGPVGEKTGAAYVVFGHADPFAATLALASLNGTNGFSLIGETGGMETRFSVGTGTDVNNDGFDDIIIGAADIDGGAGAAYVVFGASGGFAASKNLSSLTGGDGFKLPGQGAEHAGAIVSGVGDVNRDGFGDLIIASQIEGVGESTSYVVLGRSGPFGATQNLSALDGTNGFAITGVSNPPSGRSVGPAGDLNGDGFADVVLISAPIHGNSPDGPVDAYVIFGHTGSFSAQVSAADLNVTDGFAIRIAPLGTVPSSGAVDALGDVNGDGFGDLGISFPFATDGPNDVEDALVVFGHGGNFPASIDADTFGPGEGFRIVNAVAANDGRGFPITALSAAGDVNNDGFADVLVGSPAAAAGAAYVVFGKAQFVATSPLGNTAEFVDADGDRVVIKVSKGRLTQDNFDFLPVTAVRAAGASQAFFGLTLDSSFSGAVVKIKTVQAGAGNGFTHCGQIASDDFLRKIKIAGDLDSISVGSGVAGANAIDALIVQNLGPTGGIGQASFLGSVGLLKVRGEMRNIEMTVGGGVSSGLRKMIVNGSITGSHITSSGTLKMSVLGDVANSSFDAAISIRSLTVSGDLVDTTIRAIGDGSTADTAARNAIGKIVVQGSVDHSRILAGYDGNGSVANGHARIGRVTAGADWIASDLVAGVDAGSDGYFGTDDDFAVGGGFTLASRIASIVIGGQLLGTAAAGDTFGFVSEEIGRFKVGGADIILFTPGANNDLAIFTFGPDGDVALHEVNPPV
;
A
#
# COMPACT_ATOMS: atom_id res chain seq x y z
N MET A 1 46.11 -22.93 -23.69
CA MET A 1 44.98 -21.98 -23.85
C MET A 1 44.02 -22.23 -22.71
N PRO A 2 43.84 -21.32 -21.78
CA PRO A 2 42.84 -21.49 -20.74
C PRO A 2 41.49 -20.96 -21.28
N ASN A 3 40.48 -21.80 -21.22
CA ASN A 3 39.10 -21.47 -21.51
C ASN A 3 38.59 -20.49 -20.42
N PHE A 4 38.37 -19.24 -20.79
CA PHE A 4 37.53 -18.34 -20.05
C PHE A 4 36.07 -18.81 -20.20
N ILE A 5 35.55 -19.42 -19.17
CA ILE A 5 34.11 -19.55 -18.99
C ILE A 5 33.65 -18.20 -18.43
N GLU A 6 33.13 -17.35 -19.31
CA GLU A 6 32.33 -16.21 -18.85
C GLU A 6 31.19 -16.73 -17.99
N PRO A 7 30.91 -16.12 -16.81
CA PRO A 7 29.70 -16.44 -16.08
C PRO A 7 28.52 -16.07 -16.96
N LEU A 8 27.69 -17.03 -17.31
CA LEU A 8 26.36 -16.80 -17.82
C LEU A 8 25.60 -15.97 -16.79
N GLU A 9 25.66 -14.66 -16.90
CA GLU A 9 24.61 -13.81 -16.42
C GLU A 9 23.37 -14.27 -17.20
N ALA A 10 22.49 -14.98 -16.50
CA ALA A 10 21.18 -15.28 -17.04
C ALA A 10 20.60 -13.93 -17.47
N ARG A 11 20.42 -13.72 -18.77
CA ARG A 11 19.57 -12.69 -19.31
C ARG A 11 18.24 -12.93 -18.65
N ILE A 12 17.94 -12.15 -17.60
CA ILE A 12 16.61 -12.02 -17.07
C ILE A 12 15.85 -11.38 -18.22
N ALA A 13 14.93 -12.09 -18.81
CA ALA A 13 13.98 -11.50 -19.73
C ALA A 13 13.40 -10.28 -19.02
N PRO A 14 13.24 -9.13 -19.71
CA PRO A 14 12.59 -7.98 -19.09
C PRO A 14 11.31 -8.46 -18.44
N ALA A 15 11.06 -8.04 -17.20
CA ALA A 15 9.85 -8.39 -16.51
C ALA A 15 8.69 -7.82 -17.33
N VAL A 16 7.80 -8.68 -17.81
CA VAL A 16 6.60 -8.25 -18.54
C VAL A 16 5.70 -7.55 -17.54
N ALA A 17 5.08 -6.45 -17.93
CA ALA A 17 4.09 -5.75 -17.11
C ALA A 17 3.08 -6.73 -16.52
N ALA A 18 2.62 -6.48 -15.31
CA ALA A 18 1.51 -7.24 -14.77
C ALA A 18 0.32 -7.08 -15.73
N VAL A 19 -0.34 -8.17 -16.07
CA VAL A 19 -1.52 -8.16 -16.94
C VAL A 19 -2.73 -8.57 -16.11
N ILE A 20 -3.75 -7.74 -16.08
CA ILE A 20 -5.04 -8.04 -15.48
C ILE A 20 -6.01 -8.43 -16.59
N ASP A 21 -6.48 -9.67 -16.56
CA ASP A 21 -7.49 -10.17 -17.49
C ASP A 21 -8.89 -9.97 -16.89
N LEU A 22 -9.69 -9.12 -17.50
CA LEU A 22 -11.05 -8.82 -17.05
C LEU A 22 -11.97 -10.06 -16.98
N THR A 23 -11.61 -11.14 -17.65
CA THR A 23 -12.35 -12.42 -17.59
C THR A 23 -11.98 -13.25 -16.35
N GLN A 24 -10.92 -12.88 -15.64
CA GLN A 24 -10.32 -13.62 -14.53
C GLN A 24 -10.11 -12.75 -13.26
N LEU A 25 -10.95 -11.74 -13.04
CA LEU A 25 -10.79 -10.79 -11.94
C LEU A 25 -10.77 -11.47 -10.55
N GLY A 26 -11.59 -12.53 -10.35
CA GLY A 26 -11.68 -13.19 -9.04
C GLY A 26 -12.06 -12.22 -7.94
N GLY A 27 -11.26 -12.16 -6.87
CA GLY A 27 -11.39 -11.15 -5.81
C GLY A 27 -10.75 -9.79 -6.14
N GLY A 28 -10.19 -9.62 -7.34
CA GLY A 28 -9.53 -8.37 -7.77
C GLY A 28 -10.44 -7.39 -8.50
N GLY A 29 -11.75 -7.54 -8.39
CA GLY A 29 -12.73 -6.68 -9.03
C GLY A 29 -14.00 -7.42 -9.39
N PHE A 30 -14.90 -6.75 -10.11
CA PHE A 30 -16.18 -7.33 -10.52
C PHE A 30 -16.63 -6.80 -11.88
N LYS A 31 -17.54 -7.53 -12.50
CA LYS A 31 -18.21 -7.15 -13.74
C LYS A 31 -19.53 -6.44 -13.44
N ILE A 32 -19.90 -5.48 -14.28
CA ILE A 32 -21.19 -4.79 -14.27
C ILE A 32 -21.90 -5.11 -15.57
N SER A 33 -23.14 -5.57 -15.50
CA SER A 33 -23.88 -5.98 -16.69
C SER A 33 -25.40 -5.78 -16.55
N GLN A 34 -26.10 -5.80 -17.70
CA GLN A 34 -27.56 -5.75 -17.81
C GLN A 34 -28.12 -7.17 -17.95
N ASP A 35 -29.29 -7.46 -17.34
CA ASP A 35 -29.98 -8.75 -17.52
C ASP A 35 -30.63 -8.88 -18.92
N SER A 36 -31.06 -7.76 -19.48
CA SER A 36 -31.77 -7.72 -20.78
C SER A 36 -31.21 -6.55 -21.62
N PRO A 37 -29.98 -6.68 -22.15
CA PRO A 37 -29.42 -5.63 -22.97
C PRO A 37 -30.22 -5.44 -24.27
N GLY A 38 -30.46 -4.20 -24.62
CA GLY A 38 -30.96 -3.83 -25.95
C GLY A 38 -29.88 -4.03 -27.01
N THR A 39 -30.26 -4.33 -28.23
CA THR A 39 -29.28 -4.37 -29.34
C THR A 39 -28.77 -2.96 -29.63
N GLY A 40 -27.46 -2.74 -29.36
CA GLY A 40 -26.79 -1.46 -29.61
C GLY A 40 -26.90 -0.46 -28.44
N ASP A 41 -27.13 -0.90 -27.22
CA ASP A 41 -27.27 -0.03 -26.04
C ASP A 41 -25.97 0.72 -25.65
N GLN A 42 -24.82 0.30 -26.17
CA GLN A 42 -23.49 0.90 -25.87
C GLN A 42 -23.23 1.06 -24.36
N PHE A 43 -23.66 0.08 -23.56
CA PHE A 43 -23.45 0.08 -22.11
C PHE A 43 -21.94 0.04 -21.79
N GLY A 44 -21.46 1.02 -20.99
CA GLY A 44 -20.06 1.16 -20.66
C GLY A 44 -19.24 2.05 -21.62
N ASP A 45 -19.90 2.80 -22.55
CA ASP A 45 -19.21 3.74 -23.45
C ASP A 45 -18.80 5.04 -22.73
N SER A 46 -19.55 5.46 -21.72
CA SER A 46 -19.21 6.56 -20.82
C SER A 46 -19.36 6.12 -19.37
N LEU A 47 -18.37 6.45 -18.57
CA LEU A 47 -18.28 6.05 -17.16
C LEU A 47 -17.40 7.06 -16.39
N THR A 48 -17.60 7.14 -15.08
CA THR A 48 -16.88 8.08 -14.20
C THR A 48 -17.00 7.68 -12.73
N ALA A 49 -15.99 7.97 -11.91
CA ALA A 49 -16.16 8.13 -10.47
C ALA A 49 -17.02 9.36 -10.18
N LEU A 50 -17.75 9.31 -9.08
CA LEU A 50 -18.60 10.42 -8.61
C LEU A 50 -18.14 10.99 -7.26
N GLY A 51 -17.17 10.34 -6.58
CA GLY A 51 -16.94 10.58 -5.16
C GLY A 51 -18.10 10.02 -4.33
N ASP A 52 -18.29 10.54 -3.14
CA ASP A 52 -19.33 10.08 -2.20
C ASP A 52 -20.64 10.87 -2.41
N LEU A 53 -21.44 10.45 -3.40
CA LEU A 53 -22.69 11.10 -3.80
C LEU A 53 -23.81 10.89 -2.75
N ASN A 54 -23.71 9.81 -1.95
CA ASN A 54 -24.74 9.43 -0.99
C ASN A 54 -24.33 9.69 0.49
N GLY A 55 -23.09 10.02 0.77
CA GLY A 55 -22.56 10.34 2.11
C GLY A 55 -22.33 9.12 2.99
N ASP A 56 -22.09 7.93 2.42
CA ASP A 56 -21.84 6.70 3.19
C ASP A 56 -20.37 6.43 3.47
N GLY A 57 -19.48 7.19 2.86
CA GLY A 57 -18.02 7.15 3.05
C GLY A 57 -17.28 6.22 2.09
N ALA A 58 -17.97 5.63 1.12
CA ALA A 58 -17.37 4.92 -0.01
C ALA A 58 -17.61 5.72 -1.29
N ASP A 59 -16.67 5.72 -2.22
CA ASP A 59 -16.86 6.42 -3.47
C ASP A 59 -17.87 5.71 -4.39
N ASP A 60 -18.72 6.50 -5.04
CA ASP A 60 -19.75 6.06 -5.96
C ASP A 60 -19.30 6.22 -7.42
N PHE A 61 -19.95 5.55 -8.34
CA PHE A 61 -19.61 5.66 -9.76
C PHE A 61 -20.81 5.53 -10.68
N ALA A 62 -20.68 6.02 -11.92
CA ALA A 62 -21.71 5.96 -12.93
C ALA A 62 -21.24 5.22 -14.17
N VAL A 63 -22.17 4.45 -14.78
CA VAL A 63 -22.03 3.78 -16.08
C VAL A 63 -23.20 4.17 -16.97
N ALA A 64 -22.93 4.67 -18.17
CA ALA A 64 -23.96 5.09 -19.09
C ALA A 64 -24.21 4.06 -20.22
N ALA A 65 -25.43 4.07 -20.71
CA ALA A 65 -25.88 3.43 -21.93
C ALA A 65 -26.63 4.46 -22.77
N ALA A 66 -25.93 5.10 -23.70
CA ALA A 66 -26.44 6.19 -24.51
C ALA A 66 -26.38 5.86 -25.99
N SER A 67 -27.47 5.38 -26.58
CA SER A 67 -27.56 5.11 -28.01
C SER A 67 -28.93 5.50 -28.54
N GLY A 68 -29.00 5.95 -29.77
CA GLY A 68 -30.18 6.36 -30.54
C GLY A 68 -31.56 6.43 -29.88
N SER A 69 -32.03 5.35 -29.24
CA SER A 69 -33.34 5.26 -28.55
C SER A 69 -33.22 5.04 -27.03
N VAL A 70 -31.96 4.89 -26.52
CA VAL A 70 -31.69 4.61 -25.11
C VAL A 70 -30.87 5.76 -24.52
N SER A 71 -31.32 6.27 -23.40
CA SER A 71 -30.63 7.30 -22.60
C SER A 71 -30.76 6.92 -21.15
N LYS A 72 -29.87 6.05 -20.66
CA LYS A 72 -29.86 5.55 -19.29
C LYS A 72 -28.49 5.70 -18.68
N ILE A 73 -28.47 6.20 -17.48
CA ILE A 73 -27.28 6.26 -16.65
C ILE A 73 -27.56 5.46 -15.38
N TYR A 74 -26.66 4.61 -14.99
CA TYR A 74 -26.72 3.80 -13.78
C TYR A 74 -25.70 4.31 -12.79
N VAL A 75 -26.16 4.84 -11.66
CA VAL A 75 -25.34 5.24 -10.52
C VAL A 75 -25.31 4.04 -9.57
N ILE A 76 -24.13 3.60 -9.21
CA ILE A 76 -23.89 2.47 -8.31
C ILE A 76 -23.16 3.00 -7.08
N PHE A 77 -23.72 2.73 -5.90
CA PHE A 77 -23.10 3.13 -4.64
C PHE A 77 -21.99 2.18 -4.22
N GLY A 78 -20.90 2.75 -3.69
CA GLY A 78 -19.79 2.02 -3.11
C GLY A 78 -20.24 1.12 -1.96
N GLN A 79 -19.53 0.03 -1.69
CA GLN A 79 -19.91 -0.95 -0.67
C GLN A 79 -18.68 -1.55 0.01
N ALA A 80 -18.42 -1.16 1.25
CA ALA A 80 -17.32 -1.71 2.05
C ALA A 80 -17.43 -3.24 2.30
N ASP A 81 -18.64 -3.79 2.23
CA ASP A 81 -18.89 -5.24 2.36
C ASP A 81 -18.58 -6.03 1.05
N GLY A 82 -18.21 -5.33 -0.02
CA GLY A 82 -17.83 -5.89 -1.33
C GLY A 82 -18.99 -6.10 -2.29
N PHE A 83 -18.65 -6.43 -3.53
CA PHE A 83 -19.57 -6.58 -4.65
C PHE A 83 -19.68 -8.04 -5.12
N PRO A 84 -20.83 -8.46 -5.69
CA PRO A 84 -20.90 -9.75 -6.37
C PRO A 84 -20.01 -9.75 -7.62
N ALA A 85 -19.47 -10.90 -8.01
CA ALA A 85 -18.58 -11.03 -9.17
C ALA A 85 -19.21 -10.54 -10.50
N ASP A 86 -20.53 -10.52 -10.61
CA ASP A 86 -21.32 -9.93 -11.71
C ASP A 86 -22.45 -9.11 -11.09
N PHE A 87 -22.25 -7.79 -10.98
CA PHE A 87 -23.25 -6.85 -10.47
C PHE A 87 -24.27 -6.55 -11.57
N LYS A 88 -25.54 -6.75 -11.26
CA LYS A 88 -26.65 -6.50 -12.20
C LYS A 88 -27.25 -5.13 -11.97
N VAL A 89 -27.15 -4.22 -12.96
CA VAL A 89 -27.75 -2.89 -12.84
C VAL A 89 -29.28 -2.92 -12.76
N ASP A 90 -29.92 -4.02 -13.16
CA ASP A 90 -31.35 -4.22 -12.99
C ASP A 90 -31.74 -4.46 -11.52
N SER A 91 -30.79 -4.69 -10.61
CA SER A 91 -31.01 -4.82 -9.16
C SER A 91 -30.99 -3.49 -8.40
N LEU A 92 -30.75 -2.37 -9.09
CA LEU A 92 -30.73 -1.05 -8.44
C LEU A 92 -32.12 -0.70 -7.90
N ASP A 93 -32.18 -0.36 -6.61
CA ASP A 93 -33.44 -0.14 -5.89
C ASP A 93 -33.52 1.17 -5.10
N GLY A 94 -32.46 2.00 -5.19
CA GLY A 94 -32.30 3.26 -4.47
C GLY A 94 -31.45 3.14 -3.20
N SER A 95 -31.19 1.92 -2.71
CA SER A 95 -30.31 1.68 -1.56
C SER A 95 -28.89 1.24 -1.96
N ASN A 96 -28.73 0.68 -3.16
CA ASN A 96 -27.45 0.24 -3.73
C ASN A 96 -27.07 1.02 -4.99
N GLY A 97 -27.80 2.10 -5.26
CA GLY A 97 -27.72 2.92 -6.45
C GLY A 97 -29.06 3.12 -7.12
N PHE A 98 -29.09 3.83 -8.21
CA PHE A 98 -30.32 4.17 -8.93
C PHE A 98 -30.08 4.37 -10.43
N ARG A 99 -31.16 4.37 -11.21
CA ARG A 99 -31.12 4.62 -12.64
C ARG A 99 -31.63 6.02 -12.97
N ILE A 100 -30.94 6.71 -13.86
CA ILE A 100 -31.38 7.99 -14.43
C ILE A 100 -31.86 7.74 -15.85
N ASP A 101 -33.09 8.22 -16.15
CA ASP A 101 -33.72 8.11 -17.47
C ASP A 101 -33.74 9.47 -18.17
N GLY A 102 -33.06 9.56 -19.34
CA GLY A 102 -33.21 10.67 -20.28
C GLY A 102 -34.36 10.47 -21.25
N ALA A 103 -34.74 11.48 -22.03
CA ALA A 103 -35.72 11.33 -23.05
C ALA A 103 -35.18 10.58 -24.30
N PRO A 104 -35.99 9.79 -25.02
CA PRO A 104 -35.54 9.10 -26.21
C PRO A 104 -35.05 10.08 -27.29
N GLY A 105 -33.79 9.88 -27.75
CA GLY A 105 -33.16 10.70 -28.78
C GLY A 105 -32.38 11.89 -28.24
N ASP A 106 -32.39 12.16 -26.92
CA ASP A 106 -31.59 13.20 -26.28
C ASP A 106 -30.12 12.79 -26.12
N LEU A 107 -29.84 11.49 -26.24
CA LEU A 107 -28.50 10.91 -26.00
C LEU A 107 -27.91 11.30 -24.63
N ALA A 108 -28.76 11.44 -23.60
CA ALA A 108 -28.29 11.70 -22.26
C ALA A 108 -27.43 10.54 -21.78
N GLY A 109 -26.24 10.85 -21.25
CA GLY A 109 -25.20 9.88 -20.92
C GLY A 109 -24.14 9.67 -22.00
N ALA A 110 -24.19 10.42 -23.11
CA ALA A 110 -23.12 10.44 -24.11
C ALA A 110 -21.77 10.89 -23.49
N SER A 111 -21.81 11.71 -22.45
CA SER A 111 -20.72 11.97 -21.52
C SER A 111 -21.28 12.04 -20.10
N VAL A 112 -20.59 11.43 -19.14
CA VAL A 112 -20.86 11.53 -17.71
C VAL A 112 -19.58 11.87 -16.95
N ARG A 113 -19.65 12.78 -15.98
CA ARG A 113 -18.51 13.19 -15.15
C ARG A 113 -18.99 13.60 -13.76
N SER A 114 -18.10 13.50 -12.75
CA SER A 114 -18.35 14.19 -11.49
C SER A 114 -18.34 15.70 -11.74
N ALA A 115 -19.31 16.40 -11.18
CA ALA A 115 -19.34 17.85 -11.15
C ALA A 115 -18.63 18.43 -9.92
N GLY A 116 -18.18 17.56 -8.98
CA GLY A 116 -17.81 17.99 -7.64
C GLY A 116 -19.01 18.43 -6.82
N ASP A 117 -18.81 19.11 -5.71
CA ASP A 117 -19.87 19.67 -4.86
C ASP A 117 -20.21 21.10 -5.33
N VAL A 118 -21.09 21.20 -6.36
CA VAL A 118 -21.44 22.48 -6.98
C VAL A 118 -22.35 23.35 -6.11
N ASN A 119 -22.93 22.81 -5.05
CA ASN A 119 -23.87 23.50 -4.18
C ASN A 119 -23.35 23.63 -2.72
N GLN A 120 -22.21 23.03 -2.39
CA GLN A 120 -21.54 23.00 -1.08
C GLN A 120 -22.43 22.40 0.02
N ASP A 121 -23.14 21.34 -0.31
CA ASP A 121 -23.96 20.61 0.68
C ASP A 121 -23.20 19.42 1.30
N GLY A 122 -21.99 19.14 0.82
CA GLY A 122 -21.09 18.10 1.32
C GLY A 122 -21.24 16.75 0.60
N PHE A 123 -21.96 16.70 -0.52
CA PHE A 123 -22.12 15.55 -1.39
C PHE A 123 -21.64 15.90 -2.80
N ASP A 124 -20.97 14.99 -3.45
CA ASP A 124 -20.59 15.17 -4.83
C ASP A 124 -21.80 15.10 -5.77
N ASP A 125 -21.74 15.85 -6.86
CA ASP A 125 -22.81 15.97 -7.84
C ASP A 125 -22.41 15.31 -9.18
N LEU A 126 -23.42 14.92 -9.98
CA LEU A 126 -23.24 14.27 -11.28
C LEU A 126 -23.57 15.21 -12.43
N ALA A 127 -22.65 15.41 -13.38
CA ALA A 127 -22.88 16.08 -14.66
C ALA A 127 -23.12 15.09 -15.79
N ILE A 128 -24.14 15.35 -16.62
CA ILE A 128 -24.59 14.48 -17.72
C ILE A 128 -24.72 15.29 -18.99
N GLY A 129 -23.96 14.95 -20.03
CA GLY A 129 -24.10 15.54 -21.35
C GLY A 129 -25.18 14.84 -22.19
N ALA A 130 -25.98 15.63 -22.90
CA ALA A 130 -27.08 15.19 -23.75
C ALA A 130 -27.07 15.95 -25.10
N PRO A 131 -26.20 15.56 -26.06
CA PRO A 131 -26.03 16.25 -27.32
C PRO A 131 -27.25 16.23 -28.23
N GLY A 132 -28.17 15.27 -28.03
CA GLY A 132 -29.37 15.09 -28.83
C GLY A 132 -30.54 16.04 -28.47
N VAL A 133 -30.43 16.86 -27.43
CA VAL A 133 -31.48 17.77 -26.99
C VAL A 133 -31.74 18.90 -28.05
N GLY A 134 -33.01 19.21 -28.27
CA GLY A 134 -33.44 20.25 -29.22
C GLY A 134 -34.22 19.70 -30.43
N PRO A 135 -34.80 20.58 -31.25
CA PRO A 135 -35.55 20.18 -32.44
C PRO A 135 -34.66 19.42 -33.47
N VAL A 136 -35.32 18.56 -34.26
CA VAL A 136 -34.59 17.86 -35.35
C VAL A 136 -34.08 18.88 -36.35
N GLY A 137 -32.76 18.86 -36.61
CA GLY A 137 -32.05 19.76 -37.48
C GLY A 137 -31.57 21.08 -36.82
N GLU A 138 -31.92 21.33 -35.55
CA GLU A 138 -31.47 22.47 -34.75
C GLU A 138 -31.14 22.04 -33.32
N LYS A 139 -30.27 21.04 -33.19
CA LYS A 139 -29.86 20.52 -31.86
C LYS A 139 -29.10 21.63 -31.10
N THR A 140 -29.51 21.88 -29.86
CA THR A 140 -28.84 22.81 -28.96
C THR A 140 -27.85 22.09 -28.03
N GLY A 141 -28.10 20.82 -27.80
CA GLY A 141 -27.48 20.08 -26.68
C GLY A 141 -27.93 20.58 -25.31
N ALA A 142 -27.71 19.79 -24.29
CA ALA A 142 -27.90 20.19 -22.91
C ALA A 142 -26.90 19.45 -22.00
N ALA A 143 -26.59 20.03 -20.84
CA ALA A 143 -26.05 19.32 -19.71
C ALA A 143 -27.10 19.31 -18.59
N TYR A 144 -27.08 18.23 -17.80
CA TYR A 144 -27.86 18.10 -16.60
C TYR A 144 -26.93 17.92 -15.43
N VAL A 145 -27.26 18.56 -14.30
CA VAL A 145 -26.60 18.32 -13.01
C VAL A 145 -27.62 17.67 -12.09
N VAL A 146 -27.23 16.56 -11.47
CA VAL A 146 -28.04 15.84 -10.47
C VAL A 146 -27.31 15.95 -9.14
N PHE A 147 -27.97 16.50 -8.13
CA PHE A 147 -27.37 16.70 -6.82
C PHE A 147 -27.31 15.41 -6.01
N GLY A 148 -26.13 15.21 -5.35
CA GLY A 148 -25.98 14.23 -4.30
C GLY A 148 -26.77 14.56 -3.05
N HIS A 149 -27.04 13.61 -2.19
CA HIS A 149 -27.71 13.83 -0.90
C HIS A 149 -27.76 12.55 -0.03
N ALA A 150 -27.82 12.72 1.28
CA ALA A 150 -27.89 11.60 2.25
C ALA A 150 -29.24 10.85 2.32
N ASP A 151 -30.28 11.40 1.76
CA ASP A 151 -31.63 10.76 1.79
C ASP A 151 -31.67 9.55 0.84
N PRO A 152 -32.52 8.54 1.12
CA PRO A 152 -32.66 7.42 0.20
C PRO A 152 -33.06 7.89 -1.21
N PHE A 153 -32.31 7.47 -2.20
CA PHE A 153 -32.64 7.74 -3.60
C PHE A 153 -33.84 6.89 -4.06
N ALA A 154 -34.62 7.44 -4.98
CA ALA A 154 -35.60 6.62 -5.70
C ALA A 154 -34.87 5.69 -6.69
N ALA A 155 -35.35 4.45 -6.86
CA ALA A 155 -34.70 3.50 -7.81
C ALA A 155 -34.58 4.03 -9.25
N THR A 156 -35.36 5.07 -9.60
CA THR A 156 -35.31 5.72 -10.91
C THR A 156 -35.57 7.22 -10.77
N LEU A 157 -34.72 8.03 -11.42
CA LEU A 157 -34.81 9.48 -11.56
C LEU A 157 -35.02 9.82 -13.05
N ALA A 158 -36.03 10.59 -13.38
CA ALA A 158 -36.21 11.12 -14.73
C ALA A 158 -35.51 12.52 -14.83
N LEU A 159 -34.66 12.77 -15.82
CA LEU A 159 -34.02 14.09 -16.01
C LEU A 159 -35.03 15.20 -16.16
N ALA A 160 -36.19 14.91 -16.72
CA ALA A 160 -37.30 15.89 -16.81
C ALA A 160 -37.93 16.30 -15.47
N SER A 161 -37.58 15.62 -14.36
CA SER A 161 -38.07 15.94 -13.00
C SER A 161 -37.17 16.91 -12.25
N LEU A 162 -36.02 17.29 -12.82
CA LEU A 162 -35.09 18.23 -12.21
C LEU A 162 -35.75 19.63 -12.09
N ASN A 163 -35.63 20.24 -10.92
CA ASN A 163 -36.44 21.39 -10.56
C ASN A 163 -35.68 22.53 -9.86
N GLY A 164 -34.35 22.41 -9.79
CA GLY A 164 -33.46 23.36 -9.12
C GLY A 164 -33.13 23.02 -7.65
N THR A 165 -33.82 22.00 -7.05
CA THR A 165 -33.52 21.51 -5.69
C THR A 165 -32.95 20.11 -5.68
N ASN A 166 -33.16 19.32 -6.72
CA ASN A 166 -32.60 17.99 -6.92
C ASN A 166 -31.65 17.96 -8.13
N GLY A 167 -31.31 19.11 -8.67
CA GLY A 167 -30.54 19.28 -9.86
C GLY A 167 -31.19 20.24 -10.86
N PHE A 168 -30.54 20.49 -11.96
CA PHE A 168 -30.97 21.45 -12.97
C PHE A 168 -30.43 21.12 -14.38
N SER A 169 -30.92 21.85 -15.40
CA SER A 169 -30.47 21.72 -16.79
C SER A 169 -29.77 22.99 -17.29
N LEU A 170 -28.71 22.79 -18.07
CA LEU A 170 -27.97 23.85 -18.79
C LEU A 170 -28.19 23.63 -20.28
N ILE A 171 -28.91 24.57 -20.92
CA ILE A 171 -29.29 24.46 -22.33
C ILE A 171 -28.26 25.17 -23.18
N GLY A 172 -27.76 24.48 -24.18
CA GLY A 172 -26.78 25.00 -25.14
C GLY A 172 -27.35 26.05 -26.10
N GLU A 173 -26.48 26.66 -26.85
CA GLU A 173 -26.83 27.63 -27.88
C GLU A 173 -27.24 26.94 -29.17
N THR A 174 -28.11 27.59 -29.95
CA THR A 174 -28.48 27.12 -31.29
C THR A 174 -27.34 27.34 -32.26
N GLY A 175 -26.87 26.32 -32.97
CA GLY A 175 -25.73 26.58 -33.87
C GLY A 175 -25.18 25.44 -34.71
N GLY A 176 -25.77 24.24 -34.71
CA GLY A 176 -25.24 23.16 -35.54
C GLY A 176 -26.24 22.03 -35.82
N MET A 177 -26.00 21.23 -36.85
CA MET A 177 -26.84 20.09 -37.18
C MET A 177 -26.69 18.91 -36.25
N GLU A 178 -25.58 18.78 -35.54
CA GLU A 178 -25.30 17.76 -34.52
C GLU A 178 -24.28 18.32 -33.53
N THR A 179 -24.75 18.94 -32.44
CA THR A 179 -23.89 19.57 -31.47
C THR A 179 -23.16 18.46 -30.65
N ARG A 180 -21.86 18.31 -30.85
CA ARG A 180 -21.04 17.55 -29.90
C ARG A 180 -21.00 18.34 -28.60
N PHE A 181 -21.66 17.79 -27.58
CA PHE A 181 -21.84 18.41 -26.28
C PHE A 181 -21.24 17.51 -25.21
N SER A 182 -20.17 17.95 -24.56
CA SER A 182 -19.43 17.22 -23.56
C SER A 182 -19.53 17.90 -22.20
N VAL A 183 -19.42 17.12 -21.14
CA VAL A 183 -19.20 17.63 -19.79
C VAL A 183 -17.82 17.19 -19.31
N GLY A 184 -17.16 18.03 -18.55
CA GLY A 184 -15.86 17.79 -17.91
C GLY A 184 -16.02 17.53 -16.42
N THR A 185 -14.98 17.01 -15.81
CA THR A 185 -14.85 16.94 -14.34
C THR A 185 -14.90 18.35 -13.76
N GLY A 186 -15.66 18.54 -12.68
CA GLY A 186 -15.78 19.82 -11.98
C GLY A 186 -14.47 20.25 -11.31
N THR A 187 -14.32 21.55 -11.11
CA THR A 187 -13.19 22.14 -10.36
C THR A 187 -13.53 23.58 -9.99
N ASP A 188 -13.05 24.07 -8.84
CA ASP A 188 -13.29 25.44 -8.37
C ASP A 188 -12.35 26.44 -9.09
N VAL A 189 -12.80 26.95 -10.24
CA VAL A 189 -12.01 27.85 -11.13
C VAL A 189 -11.81 29.25 -10.53
N ASN A 190 -12.69 29.62 -9.60
CA ASN A 190 -12.73 30.96 -9.04
C ASN A 190 -12.32 31.03 -7.56
N ASN A 191 -12.11 29.86 -6.92
CA ASN A 191 -11.79 29.63 -5.51
C ASN A 191 -12.82 30.29 -4.55
N ASP A 192 -14.11 30.08 -4.86
CA ASP A 192 -15.20 30.53 -4.00
C ASP A 192 -15.74 29.41 -3.08
N GLY A 193 -15.19 28.19 -3.21
CA GLY A 193 -15.48 27.01 -2.43
C GLY A 193 -16.61 26.15 -2.99
N PHE A 194 -17.09 26.44 -4.19
CA PHE A 194 -18.04 25.62 -4.95
C PHE A 194 -17.35 25.12 -6.20
N ASP A 195 -17.51 23.86 -6.53
CA ASP A 195 -17.01 23.34 -7.80
C ASP A 195 -17.82 23.91 -8.97
N ASP A 196 -17.12 24.22 -10.07
CA ASP A 196 -17.68 24.81 -11.26
C ASP A 196 -17.88 23.75 -12.35
N ILE A 197 -18.93 23.90 -13.13
CA ILE A 197 -19.33 22.96 -14.18
C ILE A 197 -18.69 23.37 -15.50
N ILE A 198 -17.96 22.43 -16.12
CA ILE A 198 -17.28 22.66 -17.41
C ILE A 198 -18.05 21.95 -18.52
N ILE A 199 -18.40 22.67 -19.57
CA ILE A 199 -19.20 22.17 -20.69
C ILE A 199 -18.52 22.52 -22.01
N GLY A 200 -18.43 21.56 -22.92
CA GLY A 200 -17.95 21.74 -24.27
C GLY A 200 -19.08 21.70 -25.31
N ALA A 201 -19.04 22.56 -26.32
CA ALA A 201 -19.96 22.61 -27.44
C ALA A 201 -19.20 22.86 -28.75
N ALA A 202 -18.70 21.80 -29.35
CA ALA A 202 -17.71 21.86 -30.44
C ALA A 202 -18.28 22.40 -31.76
N ASP A 203 -19.56 22.27 -32.04
CA ASP A 203 -20.11 22.51 -33.36
C ASP A 203 -20.92 23.85 -33.47
N ILE A 204 -20.89 24.66 -32.41
CA ILE A 204 -21.50 25.99 -32.43
C ILE A 204 -20.62 27.00 -33.16
N ASP A 205 -21.16 28.20 -33.43
CA ASP A 205 -20.49 29.32 -34.06
C ASP A 205 -19.85 28.99 -35.43
N GLY A 206 -20.52 28.13 -36.22
CA GLY A 206 -20.06 27.72 -37.54
C GLY A 206 -18.86 26.78 -37.53
N GLY A 207 -18.69 26.01 -36.44
CA GLY A 207 -17.61 25.06 -36.23
C GLY A 207 -16.40 25.64 -35.50
N ALA A 208 -16.47 26.89 -35.02
CA ALA A 208 -15.44 27.40 -34.11
C ALA A 208 -15.44 26.65 -32.75
N GLY A 209 -16.68 26.31 -32.29
CA GLY A 209 -16.86 25.68 -31.01
C GLY A 209 -16.66 26.61 -29.82
N ALA A 210 -17.01 26.16 -28.64
CA ALA A 210 -16.69 26.85 -27.39
C ALA A 210 -16.70 25.89 -26.21
N ALA A 211 -16.05 26.31 -25.12
CA ALA A 211 -16.31 25.78 -23.80
C ALA A 211 -17.06 26.82 -22.95
N TYR A 212 -17.71 26.34 -21.90
CA TYR A 212 -18.40 27.17 -20.91
C TYR A 212 -17.97 26.71 -19.52
N VAL A 213 -17.80 27.66 -18.63
CA VAL A 213 -17.69 27.46 -17.19
C VAL A 213 -18.95 28.07 -16.55
N VAL A 214 -19.66 27.26 -15.75
CA VAL A 214 -20.84 27.71 -15.00
C VAL A 214 -20.52 27.59 -13.53
N PHE A 215 -20.52 28.72 -12.82
CA PHE A 215 -20.10 28.74 -11.42
C PHE A 215 -21.10 28.03 -10.52
N GLY A 216 -20.54 27.24 -9.58
CA GLY A 216 -21.27 26.69 -8.46
C GLY A 216 -21.82 27.81 -7.55
N ALA A 217 -22.75 27.47 -6.68
CA ALA A 217 -23.33 28.47 -5.77
C ALA A 217 -24.14 27.82 -4.63
N SER A 218 -24.20 28.45 -3.46
CA SER A 218 -24.95 27.99 -2.28
C SER A 218 -26.47 27.95 -2.51
N GLY A 219 -26.96 27.10 -3.40
CA GLY A 219 -28.35 26.89 -3.69
C GLY A 219 -28.99 28.00 -4.56
N GLY A 220 -30.27 27.86 -4.80
CA GLY A 220 -31.01 28.80 -5.62
C GLY A 220 -30.88 28.61 -7.13
N PHE A 221 -30.50 27.42 -7.56
CA PHE A 221 -30.45 27.06 -8.98
C PHE A 221 -31.85 27.08 -9.58
N ALA A 222 -31.99 27.73 -10.76
CA ALA A 222 -33.20 27.59 -11.54
C ALA A 222 -33.26 26.18 -12.15
N ALA A 223 -34.47 25.61 -12.31
CA ALA A 223 -34.62 24.30 -12.94
C ALA A 223 -33.95 24.20 -14.33
N SER A 224 -33.79 25.32 -15.00
CA SER A 224 -33.10 25.41 -16.30
C SER A 224 -32.44 26.78 -16.49
N LYS A 225 -31.23 26.79 -17.10
CA LYS A 225 -30.47 27.99 -17.44
C LYS A 225 -29.90 27.85 -18.86
N ASN A 226 -29.98 28.95 -19.62
CA ASN A 226 -29.37 28.99 -20.95
C ASN A 226 -27.90 29.44 -20.86
N LEU A 227 -26.99 28.72 -21.49
CA LEU A 227 -25.55 29.05 -21.52
C LEU A 227 -25.28 30.40 -22.18
N SER A 228 -26.12 30.83 -23.16
CA SER A 228 -26.05 32.18 -23.75
C SER A 228 -26.36 33.33 -22.80
N SER A 229 -26.90 33.04 -21.61
CA SER A 229 -27.24 34.05 -20.60
C SER A 229 -26.14 34.31 -19.57
N LEU A 230 -24.98 33.66 -19.68
CA LEU A 230 -23.86 33.85 -18.76
C LEU A 230 -23.33 35.29 -18.82
N THR A 231 -23.03 35.83 -17.64
CA THR A 231 -22.72 37.26 -17.46
C THR A 231 -21.30 37.54 -16.95
N GLY A 232 -20.54 36.50 -16.66
CA GLY A 232 -19.25 36.61 -15.99
C GLY A 232 -19.33 36.57 -14.45
N GLY A 233 -20.50 36.80 -13.86
CA GLY A 233 -20.74 36.65 -12.42
C GLY A 233 -21.34 35.29 -12.04
N ASP A 234 -21.81 34.54 -13.01
CA ASP A 234 -22.42 33.21 -12.88
C ASP A 234 -21.83 32.19 -13.87
N GLY A 235 -20.68 32.56 -14.48
CA GLY A 235 -19.97 31.75 -15.45
C GLY A 235 -19.57 32.56 -16.69
N PHE A 236 -18.87 31.93 -17.62
CA PHE A 236 -18.35 32.58 -18.84
C PHE A 236 -18.21 31.58 -20.01
N LYS A 237 -18.13 32.13 -21.24
CA LYS A 237 -17.89 31.42 -22.50
C LYS A 237 -16.44 31.56 -22.92
N LEU A 238 -15.85 30.47 -23.43
CA LEU A 238 -14.49 30.38 -24.00
C LEU A 238 -14.61 29.98 -25.48
N PRO A 239 -14.79 30.93 -26.40
CA PRO A 239 -14.99 30.65 -27.83
C PRO A 239 -13.68 30.22 -28.47
N GLY A 240 -13.77 29.21 -29.33
CA GLY A 240 -12.74 28.78 -30.26
C GLY A 240 -12.60 29.73 -31.47
N GLN A 241 -11.72 29.36 -32.40
CA GLN A 241 -11.42 30.17 -33.59
C GLN A 241 -11.61 29.36 -34.89
N GLY A 242 -12.12 30.03 -35.90
CA GLY A 242 -12.26 29.45 -37.24
C GLY A 242 -13.11 28.18 -37.25
N ALA A 243 -12.56 27.05 -37.61
CA ALA A 243 -13.23 25.76 -37.67
C ALA A 243 -12.43 24.69 -36.85
N GLU A 244 -12.00 25.09 -35.65
CA GLU A 244 -11.19 24.21 -34.78
C GLU A 244 -12.01 23.32 -33.86
N HIS A 245 -13.32 23.52 -33.79
CA HIS A 245 -14.25 22.75 -32.97
C HIS A 245 -13.80 22.68 -31.49
N ALA A 246 -13.40 23.83 -30.91
CA ALA A 246 -13.00 23.91 -29.50
C ALA A 246 -14.12 23.46 -28.58
N GLY A 247 -13.80 22.72 -27.53
CA GLY A 247 -14.80 22.10 -26.63
C GLY A 247 -15.28 20.73 -27.11
N ALA A 248 -14.56 20.07 -28.02
CA ALA A 248 -14.84 18.69 -28.39
C ALA A 248 -14.75 17.76 -27.16
N ILE A 249 -13.75 17.99 -26.31
CA ILE A 249 -13.61 17.41 -24.96
C ILE A 249 -13.15 18.52 -24.03
N VAL A 250 -13.67 18.52 -22.82
CA VAL A 250 -13.31 19.46 -21.76
C VAL A 250 -13.15 18.70 -20.44
N SER A 251 -12.28 19.19 -19.55
CA SER A 251 -12.13 18.65 -18.21
C SER A 251 -11.51 19.69 -17.27
N GLY A 252 -11.85 19.63 -15.98
CA GLY A 252 -11.00 20.17 -14.94
C GLY A 252 -9.71 19.34 -14.84
N VAL A 253 -8.60 19.97 -14.52
CA VAL A 253 -7.29 19.31 -14.43
C VAL A 253 -6.61 19.51 -13.08
N GLY A 254 -7.32 20.12 -12.12
CA GLY A 254 -6.76 20.52 -10.83
C GLY A 254 -5.94 21.81 -10.94
N ASP A 255 -5.09 22.07 -9.97
CA ASP A 255 -4.27 23.29 -9.86
C ASP A 255 -2.86 23.03 -10.44
N VAL A 256 -2.66 23.33 -11.74
CA VAL A 256 -1.41 23.01 -12.45
C VAL A 256 -0.27 23.99 -12.14
N ASN A 257 -0.60 25.16 -11.53
CA ASN A 257 0.38 26.19 -11.20
C ASN A 257 0.51 26.44 -9.68
N ARG A 258 -0.32 25.79 -8.89
CA ARG A 258 -0.41 25.85 -7.42
C ARG A 258 -0.70 27.26 -6.89
N ASP A 259 -1.61 27.95 -7.56
CA ASP A 259 -2.08 29.26 -7.14
C ASP A 259 -3.38 29.22 -6.30
N GLY A 260 -3.94 28.03 -6.12
CA GLY A 260 -5.12 27.75 -5.31
C GLY A 260 -6.44 27.83 -6.09
N PHE A 261 -6.39 27.94 -7.41
CA PHE A 261 -7.55 27.90 -8.28
C PHE A 261 -7.52 26.62 -9.13
N GLY A 262 -8.68 26.04 -9.38
CA GLY A 262 -8.78 24.91 -10.29
C GLY A 262 -8.62 25.35 -11.76
N ASP A 263 -7.86 24.58 -12.53
CA ASP A 263 -7.59 24.85 -13.93
C ASP A 263 -8.38 23.88 -14.84
N LEU A 264 -8.51 24.22 -16.10
CA LEU A 264 -9.26 23.39 -17.05
C LEU A 264 -8.53 23.21 -18.38
N ILE A 265 -8.79 22.08 -19.06
CA ILE A 265 -8.31 21.79 -20.39
C ILE A 265 -9.47 21.73 -21.38
N ILE A 266 -9.22 22.26 -22.58
CA ILE A 266 -10.17 22.31 -23.70
C ILE A 266 -9.47 21.74 -24.91
N ALA A 267 -9.98 20.64 -25.47
CA ALA A 267 -9.50 20.09 -26.72
C ALA A 267 -10.25 20.70 -27.90
N SER A 268 -9.54 20.97 -29.00
CA SER A 268 -10.12 21.25 -30.29
C SER A 268 -9.96 20.05 -31.23
N GLN A 269 -10.85 19.91 -32.20
CA GLN A 269 -10.82 18.82 -33.17
C GLN A 269 -11.00 19.36 -34.58
N ILE A 270 -9.93 19.50 -35.32
CA ILE A 270 -9.98 19.95 -36.71
C ILE A 270 -10.36 18.76 -37.61
N GLU A 271 -11.40 18.89 -38.43
CA GLU A 271 -11.76 17.87 -39.39
C GLU A 271 -10.74 17.86 -40.56
N GLY A 272 -10.07 16.74 -40.75
CA GLY A 272 -9.09 16.55 -41.83
C GLY A 272 -7.65 16.40 -41.33
N VAL A 273 -6.69 16.58 -42.23
CA VAL A 273 -5.25 16.47 -41.90
C VAL A 273 -4.74 17.84 -41.43
N GLY A 274 -4.57 18.05 -40.16
CA GLY A 274 -4.06 19.34 -39.63
C GLY A 274 -3.56 19.21 -38.19
N GLU A 275 -2.82 20.22 -37.75
CA GLU A 275 -2.46 20.39 -36.34
C GLU A 275 -3.72 20.78 -35.56
N SER A 276 -3.99 20.09 -34.46
CA SER A 276 -4.98 20.48 -33.48
C SER A 276 -4.32 21.17 -32.30
N THR A 277 -5.06 22.03 -31.64
CA THR A 277 -4.60 22.75 -30.45
C THR A 277 -5.48 22.37 -29.27
N SER A 278 -4.87 22.04 -28.14
CA SER A 278 -5.56 21.98 -26.87
C SER A 278 -5.17 23.19 -26.03
N TYR A 279 -6.05 23.63 -25.16
CA TYR A 279 -5.85 24.83 -24.36
C TYR A 279 -5.96 24.47 -22.88
N VAL A 280 -4.99 24.87 -22.09
CA VAL A 280 -5.10 24.89 -20.62
C VAL A 280 -5.43 26.33 -20.23
N VAL A 281 -6.52 26.52 -19.50
CA VAL A 281 -6.96 27.83 -19.00
C VAL A 281 -6.79 27.84 -17.50
N LEU A 282 -6.00 28.79 -16.99
CA LEU A 282 -5.73 28.91 -15.56
C LEU A 282 -6.88 29.64 -14.86
N GLY A 283 -7.29 29.04 -13.73
CA GLY A 283 -8.27 29.63 -12.83
C GLY A 283 -7.73 30.91 -12.18
N ARG A 284 -8.60 31.73 -11.64
CA ARG A 284 -8.21 32.96 -10.97
C ARG A 284 -9.35 33.61 -10.20
N SER A 285 -9.03 34.48 -9.26
CA SER A 285 -10.04 35.35 -8.65
C SER A 285 -10.67 36.28 -9.68
N GLY A 286 -12.02 36.45 -9.63
CA GLY A 286 -12.75 37.33 -10.52
C GLY A 286 -12.31 38.82 -10.46
N PRO A 287 -12.91 39.74 -11.23
CA PRO A 287 -14.10 39.51 -12.03
C PRO A 287 -13.82 38.86 -13.38
N PHE A 288 -14.74 37.99 -13.81
CA PHE A 288 -14.70 37.39 -15.14
C PHE A 288 -15.58 38.23 -16.11
N GLY A 289 -15.12 38.34 -17.34
CA GLY A 289 -16.03 38.81 -18.42
C GLY A 289 -16.93 37.66 -18.87
N ALA A 290 -18.11 37.98 -19.43
CA ALA A 290 -19.01 36.95 -19.99
C ALA A 290 -18.35 36.08 -21.06
N THR A 291 -17.30 36.58 -21.69
CA THR A 291 -16.53 35.88 -22.73
C THR A 291 -15.04 36.05 -22.48
N GLN A 292 -14.27 34.99 -22.63
CA GLN A 292 -12.81 35.01 -22.58
C GLN A 292 -12.27 34.25 -23.80
N ASN A 293 -11.43 34.91 -24.60
CA ASN A 293 -10.95 34.32 -25.84
C ASN A 293 -9.77 33.39 -25.63
N LEU A 294 -9.84 32.15 -26.12
CA LEU A 294 -8.72 31.20 -26.10
C LEU A 294 -7.46 31.74 -26.81
N SER A 295 -7.64 32.59 -27.84
CA SER A 295 -6.54 33.28 -28.51
C SER A 295 -5.79 34.33 -27.67
N ALA A 296 -6.31 34.69 -26.51
CA ALA A 296 -5.68 35.66 -25.61
C ALA A 296 -4.84 35.00 -24.50
N LEU A 297 -4.68 33.68 -24.56
CA LEU A 297 -3.81 32.96 -23.61
C LEU A 297 -2.34 33.33 -23.89
N ASP A 298 -1.62 33.74 -22.86
CA ASP A 298 -0.28 34.30 -22.95
C ASP A 298 0.75 33.66 -22.02
N GLY A 299 0.37 32.55 -21.37
CA GLY A 299 1.18 31.81 -20.38
C GLY A 299 0.96 32.26 -18.95
N THR A 300 0.29 33.42 -18.73
CA THR A 300 -0.07 33.86 -17.36
C THR A 300 -1.53 33.56 -17.01
N ASN A 301 -2.38 33.43 -18.01
CA ASN A 301 -3.80 33.10 -17.88
C ASN A 301 -4.18 31.76 -18.53
N GLY A 302 -3.18 31.01 -18.98
CA GLY A 302 -3.30 29.77 -19.69
C GLY A 302 -2.33 29.69 -20.88
N PHE A 303 -2.31 28.54 -21.52
CA PHE A 303 -1.40 28.26 -22.64
C PHE A 303 -2.04 27.31 -23.66
N ALA A 304 -1.51 27.31 -24.88
CA ALA A 304 -1.90 26.41 -25.94
C ALA A 304 -0.92 25.24 -26.04
N ILE A 305 -1.43 24.01 -26.14
CA ILE A 305 -0.64 22.83 -26.42
C ILE A 305 -0.67 22.55 -27.91
N THR A 306 0.49 22.50 -28.55
CA THR A 306 0.69 22.41 -30.01
C THR A 306 1.65 21.27 -30.35
N GLY A 307 1.99 21.10 -31.63
CA GLY A 307 2.99 20.15 -32.10
C GLY A 307 2.49 18.74 -32.31
N VAL A 308 1.18 18.52 -32.23
CA VAL A 308 0.54 17.21 -32.38
C VAL A 308 -0.62 17.28 -33.35
N SER A 309 -0.87 16.21 -34.10
CA SER A 309 -2.04 16.09 -34.93
C SER A 309 -3.13 15.34 -34.20
N ASN A 310 -4.35 15.86 -34.26
CA ASN A 310 -5.52 15.14 -33.81
C ASN A 310 -6.09 14.34 -35.00
N PRO A 311 -6.05 13.02 -35.00
CA PRO A 311 -6.75 12.26 -36.03
C PRO A 311 -8.28 12.44 -35.90
N PRO A 312 -9.07 12.17 -36.96
CA PRO A 312 -10.46 12.58 -37.06
C PRO A 312 -11.47 12.00 -36.06
N SER A 313 -11.05 11.23 -35.11
CA SER A 313 -11.95 10.59 -34.15
C SER A 313 -11.63 10.96 -32.69
N GLY A 314 -11.79 12.24 -32.35
CA GLY A 314 -11.84 12.82 -30.98
C GLY A 314 -11.00 12.09 -29.93
N ARG A 315 -9.88 12.69 -29.56
CA ARG A 315 -8.99 12.07 -28.59
C ARG A 315 -9.13 12.69 -27.24
N SER A 316 -8.79 11.95 -26.22
CA SER A 316 -8.98 12.35 -24.85
C SER A 316 -7.93 13.34 -24.39
N VAL A 317 -8.37 14.29 -23.60
CA VAL A 317 -7.57 15.18 -22.76
C VAL A 317 -8.15 15.10 -21.36
N GLY A 318 -7.31 15.28 -20.34
CA GLY A 318 -7.79 15.23 -18.97
C GLY A 318 -6.70 15.47 -17.94
N PRO A 319 -7.07 15.32 -16.65
CA PRO A 319 -6.11 15.33 -15.56
C PRO A 319 -5.19 14.11 -15.64
N ALA A 320 -3.93 14.30 -15.26
CA ALA A 320 -3.00 13.20 -14.97
C ALA A 320 -2.76 13.03 -13.47
N GLY A 321 -3.33 13.90 -12.64
CA GLY A 321 -3.05 13.95 -11.21
C GLY A 321 -1.67 14.54 -10.93
N ASP A 322 -1.14 14.38 -9.73
CA ASP A 322 0.25 14.71 -9.37
C ASP A 322 1.11 13.46 -9.56
N LEU A 323 1.49 13.19 -10.81
CA LEU A 323 2.15 11.95 -11.21
C LEU A 323 3.60 11.86 -10.70
N ASN A 324 4.26 13.03 -10.59
CA ASN A 324 5.65 13.12 -10.18
C ASN A 324 5.83 13.45 -8.69
N GLY A 325 4.76 13.72 -7.96
CA GLY A 325 4.74 14.02 -6.52
C GLY A 325 5.32 15.37 -6.15
N ASP A 326 5.32 16.35 -7.05
CA ASP A 326 5.87 17.68 -6.79
C ASP A 326 4.84 18.67 -6.21
N GLY A 327 3.58 18.24 -6.14
CA GLY A 327 2.46 18.97 -5.56
C GLY A 327 1.73 19.87 -6.54
N PHE A 328 1.97 19.75 -7.84
CA PHE A 328 1.24 20.38 -8.93
C PHE A 328 0.40 19.33 -9.66
N ALA A 329 -0.76 19.70 -10.14
CA ALA A 329 -1.52 18.81 -11.00
C ALA A 329 -0.88 18.76 -12.40
N ASP A 330 -0.83 17.57 -12.99
CA ASP A 330 -0.30 17.33 -14.33
C ASP A 330 -1.44 17.16 -15.35
N VAL A 331 -1.14 17.37 -16.61
CA VAL A 331 -2.11 17.32 -17.70
C VAL A 331 -1.73 16.23 -18.69
N VAL A 332 -2.70 15.48 -19.19
CA VAL A 332 -2.47 14.45 -20.20
C VAL A 332 -3.31 14.66 -21.45
N LEU A 333 -2.74 14.33 -22.60
CA LEU A 333 -3.45 14.27 -23.88
C LEU A 333 -2.97 13.09 -24.75
N ILE A 334 -3.90 12.48 -25.48
CA ILE A 334 -3.57 11.50 -26.53
C ILE A 334 -3.54 12.18 -27.87
N SER A 335 -2.48 11.97 -28.64
CA SER A 335 -2.36 12.51 -29.97
C SER A 335 -1.42 11.68 -30.86
N ALA A 336 -1.53 11.85 -32.17
CA ALA A 336 -0.58 11.26 -33.11
C ALA A 336 0.45 12.32 -33.52
N PRO A 337 1.76 12.03 -33.51
CA PRO A 337 2.76 13.00 -33.96
C PRO A 337 2.65 13.24 -35.46
N ILE A 338 2.88 14.50 -35.86
CA ILE A 338 2.89 14.88 -37.30
C ILE A 338 4.19 14.38 -37.93
N HIS A 339 4.14 13.22 -38.57
CA HIS A 339 5.24 12.74 -39.38
C HIS A 339 4.90 12.80 -40.88
N GLY A 340 5.00 14.02 -41.47
CA GLY A 340 4.71 14.22 -42.87
C GLY A 340 3.24 13.94 -43.19
N ASN A 341 2.89 13.64 -44.44
CA ASN A 341 1.52 13.32 -44.87
C ASN A 341 1.14 11.83 -44.66
N SER A 342 1.70 11.13 -43.70
CA SER A 342 1.41 9.70 -43.43
C SER A 342 0.52 9.58 -42.20
N PRO A 343 -0.65 8.92 -42.33
CA PRO A 343 -1.50 8.55 -41.17
C PRO A 343 -0.94 7.38 -40.34
N ASP A 344 0.23 6.87 -40.69
CA ASP A 344 0.82 5.66 -40.14
C ASP A 344 1.85 5.96 -38.99
N GLY A 345 1.78 7.13 -38.37
CA GLY A 345 2.63 7.48 -37.22
C GLY A 345 2.18 6.79 -35.92
N PRO A 346 3.10 6.56 -34.98
CA PRO A 346 2.73 6.03 -33.67
C PRO A 346 1.76 7.02 -32.97
N VAL A 347 0.83 6.48 -32.21
CA VAL A 347 0.01 7.29 -31.27
C VAL A 347 0.77 7.36 -29.96
N ASP A 348 0.90 8.56 -29.42
CA ASP A 348 1.55 8.80 -28.14
C ASP A 348 0.56 9.48 -27.20
N ALA A 349 0.65 9.19 -25.89
CA ALA A 349 0.09 10.04 -24.86
C ALA A 349 1.21 10.97 -24.37
N TYR A 350 0.88 12.23 -24.15
CA TYR A 350 1.82 13.24 -23.66
C TYR A 350 1.36 13.71 -22.28
N VAL A 351 2.23 13.60 -21.30
CA VAL A 351 2.04 14.17 -19.96
C VAL A 351 2.84 15.47 -19.89
N ILE A 352 2.20 16.55 -19.48
CA ILE A 352 2.79 17.88 -19.27
C ILE A 352 2.73 18.15 -17.78
N PHE A 353 3.89 18.37 -17.17
CA PHE A 353 3.98 18.63 -15.73
C PHE A 353 3.55 20.04 -15.38
N GLY A 354 2.78 20.14 -14.29
CA GLY A 354 2.51 21.39 -13.62
C GLY A 354 3.78 22.00 -13.01
N HIS A 355 3.83 23.30 -12.83
CA HIS A 355 4.96 23.97 -12.18
C HIS A 355 4.64 25.39 -11.74
N THR A 356 5.42 25.90 -10.78
CA THR A 356 5.31 27.31 -10.35
C THR A 356 5.69 28.30 -11.46
N GLY A 357 4.95 29.39 -11.52
CA GLY A 357 5.25 30.50 -12.42
C GLY A 357 4.42 30.48 -13.71
N SER A 358 4.79 31.31 -14.66
CA SER A 358 4.10 31.39 -15.96
C SER A 358 4.57 30.31 -16.91
N PHE A 359 3.66 29.71 -17.61
CA PHE A 359 3.94 28.82 -18.74
C PHE A 359 4.37 29.62 -19.98
N SER A 360 4.98 28.96 -20.95
CA SER A 360 5.07 29.52 -22.29
C SER A 360 3.65 29.65 -22.88
N ALA A 361 3.34 30.72 -23.61
CA ALA A 361 2.03 30.86 -24.26
C ALA A 361 1.68 29.68 -25.19
N GLN A 362 2.70 28.96 -25.65
CA GLN A 362 2.60 27.72 -26.41
C GLN A 362 3.59 26.71 -25.88
N VAL A 363 3.11 25.49 -25.60
CA VAL A 363 3.87 24.32 -25.21
C VAL A 363 3.80 23.32 -26.34
N SER A 364 4.96 22.90 -26.89
CA SER A 364 5.01 21.87 -27.92
C SER A 364 5.06 20.48 -27.26
N ALA A 365 4.02 19.67 -27.38
CA ALA A 365 4.01 18.32 -26.84
C ALA A 365 5.05 17.40 -27.52
N ALA A 366 5.40 17.67 -28.76
CA ALA A 366 6.43 16.91 -29.49
C ALA A 366 7.87 17.20 -29.00
N ASP A 367 8.08 18.36 -28.35
CA ASP A 367 9.40 18.84 -27.93
C ASP A 367 9.58 18.83 -26.41
N LEU A 368 8.75 18.08 -25.66
CA LEU A 368 8.84 17.97 -24.20
C LEU A 368 10.22 17.43 -23.78
N ASN A 369 10.79 18.03 -22.74
CA ASN A 369 11.97 17.52 -22.08
C ASN A 369 11.59 16.95 -20.70
N VAL A 370 12.48 16.20 -20.07
CA VAL A 370 12.22 15.47 -18.81
C VAL A 370 11.84 16.37 -17.62
N THR A 371 11.95 17.67 -17.72
CA THR A 371 11.48 18.62 -16.68
C THR A 371 10.10 19.18 -16.99
N ASP A 372 9.67 19.13 -18.24
CA ASP A 372 8.39 19.70 -18.68
C ASP A 372 7.33 18.60 -18.88
N GLY A 373 7.75 17.34 -18.95
CA GLY A 373 6.86 16.20 -19.14
C GLY A 373 7.53 15.03 -19.87
N PHE A 374 6.73 14.09 -20.33
CA PHE A 374 7.20 12.91 -21.05
C PHE A 374 6.12 12.37 -22.02
N ALA A 375 6.56 11.48 -22.92
CA ALA A 375 5.66 10.78 -23.82
C ALA A 375 5.51 9.31 -23.42
N ILE A 376 4.30 8.76 -23.54
CA ILE A 376 4.03 7.33 -23.45
C ILE A 376 3.83 6.85 -24.88
N ARG A 377 4.80 6.10 -25.39
CA ARG A 377 4.80 5.59 -26.77
C ARG A 377 4.03 4.31 -26.86
N ILE A 378 3.10 4.27 -27.79
CA ILE A 378 2.35 3.08 -28.13
C ILE A 378 2.90 2.55 -29.44
N ALA A 379 3.24 1.26 -29.49
CA ALA A 379 3.88 0.66 -30.66
C ALA A 379 3.15 1.00 -31.97
N PRO A 380 3.87 1.15 -33.10
CA PRO A 380 3.28 1.47 -34.39
C PRO A 380 2.49 0.27 -34.90
N LEU A 381 1.19 0.29 -34.67
CA LEU A 381 0.28 -0.67 -35.27
C LEU A 381 -0.44 0.06 -36.41
N GLY A 382 -0.38 -0.49 -37.61
CA GLY A 382 -0.75 0.12 -38.88
C GLY A 382 -2.18 0.62 -39.08
N THR A 383 -2.89 0.98 -38.02
CA THR A 383 -4.24 1.58 -38.07
C THR A 383 -4.44 2.57 -36.93
N VAL A 384 -5.05 3.70 -37.24
CA VAL A 384 -5.35 4.77 -36.29
C VAL A 384 -6.43 4.29 -35.31
N PRO A 385 -6.23 4.35 -33.98
CA PRO A 385 -7.28 4.00 -33.04
C PRO A 385 -8.52 4.88 -33.24
N SER A 386 -9.70 4.28 -33.06
CA SER A 386 -10.98 4.99 -33.30
C SER A 386 -11.41 5.88 -32.12
N SER A 387 -10.92 5.60 -30.94
CA SER A 387 -11.19 6.35 -29.69
C SER A 387 -10.09 6.01 -28.68
N GLY A 388 -9.99 6.76 -27.60
CA GLY A 388 -9.11 6.49 -26.47
C GLY A 388 -9.58 7.33 -25.29
N ALA A 389 -9.37 6.89 -24.07
CA ALA A 389 -9.66 7.62 -22.84
C ALA A 389 -8.38 7.80 -22.02
N VAL A 390 -8.26 8.95 -21.36
CA VAL A 390 -7.27 9.23 -20.33
C VAL A 390 -7.96 9.77 -19.10
N ASP A 391 -7.47 9.38 -17.93
CA ASP A 391 -7.96 9.90 -16.67
C ASP A 391 -6.93 9.72 -15.56
N ALA A 392 -6.92 10.63 -14.58
CA ALA A 392 -6.22 10.44 -13.32
C ALA A 392 -6.98 9.42 -12.49
N LEU A 393 -6.34 8.33 -12.12
CA LEU A 393 -6.98 7.22 -11.42
C LEU A 393 -6.96 7.33 -9.89
N GLY A 394 -6.22 8.30 -9.35
CA GLY A 394 -5.85 8.30 -7.94
C GLY A 394 -4.71 7.33 -7.67
N ASP A 395 -4.47 7.01 -6.41
CA ASP A 395 -3.40 6.09 -5.96
C ASP A 395 -3.90 4.64 -5.99
N VAL A 396 -3.80 4.00 -7.16
CA VAL A 396 -4.28 2.61 -7.40
C VAL A 396 -3.37 1.58 -6.73
N ASN A 397 -2.10 1.95 -6.53
CA ASN A 397 -1.08 1.03 -6.01
C ASN A 397 -0.70 1.30 -4.55
N GLY A 398 -1.21 2.36 -3.92
CA GLY A 398 -0.99 2.71 -2.52
C GLY A 398 0.41 3.26 -2.23
N ASP A 399 1.11 3.84 -3.23
CA ASP A 399 2.45 4.37 -3.03
C ASP A 399 2.49 5.87 -2.69
N GLY A 400 1.33 6.53 -2.71
CA GLY A 400 1.12 7.93 -2.35
C GLY A 400 1.28 8.91 -3.50
N PHE A 401 1.41 8.42 -4.73
CA PHE A 401 1.39 9.20 -5.96
C PHE A 401 0.09 8.91 -6.73
N GLY A 402 -0.39 9.88 -7.48
CA GLY A 402 -1.50 9.63 -8.37
C GLY A 402 -1.07 8.80 -9.58
N ASP A 403 -1.91 7.88 -10.04
CA ASP A 403 -1.66 7.01 -11.18
C ASP A 403 -2.50 7.46 -12.39
N LEU A 404 -2.01 7.16 -13.59
CA LEU A 404 -2.62 7.56 -14.85
C LEU A 404 -3.20 6.37 -15.59
N GLY A 405 -4.46 6.47 -16.00
CA GLY A 405 -5.13 5.51 -16.86
C GLY A 405 -5.15 5.94 -18.32
N ILE A 406 -4.89 5.00 -19.25
CA ILE A 406 -4.91 5.25 -20.69
C ILE A 406 -5.51 4.05 -21.41
N SER A 407 -6.59 4.25 -22.18
CA SER A 407 -7.14 3.19 -23.04
C SER A 407 -6.82 3.43 -24.51
N PHE A 408 -6.57 2.37 -25.26
CA PHE A 408 -6.23 2.42 -26.68
C PHE A 408 -6.99 1.33 -27.44
N PRO A 409 -8.21 1.59 -27.92
CA PRO A 409 -8.93 0.63 -28.74
C PRO A 409 -8.33 0.65 -30.15
N PHE A 410 -7.54 -0.37 -30.49
CA PHE A 410 -6.99 -0.56 -31.83
C PHE A 410 -7.87 -1.50 -32.66
N ALA A 411 -8.18 -1.09 -33.86
CA ALA A 411 -8.68 -1.98 -34.89
C ALA A 411 -7.45 -2.46 -35.70
N THR A 412 -6.77 -3.53 -35.32
CA THR A 412 -5.71 -4.11 -36.12
C THR A 412 -6.18 -5.43 -36.77
N ASP A 413 -5.56 -5.79 -37.91
CA ASP A 413 -5.92 -6.99 -38.70
C ASP A 413 -5.14 -8.24 -38.26
N GLY A 414 -4.43 -8.22 -37.10
CA GLY A 414 -3.56 -9.29 -36.62
C GLY A 414 -4.25 -10.26 -35.63
N PRO A 415 -3.95 -11.57 -35.67
CA PRO A 415 -4.55 -12.57 -34.79
C PRO A 415 -4.03 -12.55 -33.33
N ASN A 416 -3.09 -11.66 -33.00
CA ASN A 416 -2.48 -11.55 -31.67
C ASN A 416 -2.65 -10.18 -31.04
N ASP A 417 -3.44 -9.30 -31.62
CA ASP A 417 -3.61 -7.96 -31.14
C ASP A 417 -4.66 -7.94 -30.02
N VAL A 418 -4.21 -7.64 -28.82
CA VAL A 418 -5.05 -7.49 -27.62
C VAL A 418 -5.32 -6.00 -27.43
N GLU A 419 -6.58 -5.64 -27.41
CA GLU A 419 -7.01 -4.26 -27.16
C GLU A 419 -6.94 -3.99 -25.66
N ASP A 420 -5.94 -3.22 -25.25
CA ASP A 420 -5.52 -3.05 -23.86
C ASP A 420 -5.80 -1.64 -23.34
N ALA A 421 -5.87 -1.53 -22.01
CA ALA A 421 -5.65 -0.29 -21.29
C ALA A 421 -4.35 -0.38 -20.47
N LEU A 422 -3.73 0.76 -20.23
CA LEU A 422 -2.55 0.90 -19.40
C LEU A 422 -2.91 1.66 -18.13
N VAL A 423 -2.35 1.23 -17.03
CA VAL A 423 -2.23 2.02 -15.81
C VAL A 423 -0.75 2.31 -15.60
N VAL A 424 -0.38 3.59 -15.60
CA VAL A 424 0.98 4.08 -15.41
C VAL A 424 1.09 4.62 -13.99
N PHE A 425 2.02 4.07 -13.22
CA PHE A 425 2.21 4.49 -11.85
C PHE A 425 2.95 5.82 -11.75
N GLY A 426 2.43 6.69 -10.89
CA GLY A 426 3.16 7.87 -10.44
C GLY A 426 4.35 7.49 -9.56
N HIS A 427 5.34 8.35 -9.49
CA HIS A 427 6.48 8.14 -8.58
C HIS A 427 7.29 9.41 -8.37
N GLY A 428 7.92 9.54 -7.19
CA GLY A 428 8.85 10.63 -6.92
C GLY A 428 10.11 10.51 -7.75
N GLY A 429 10.45 11.58 -8.48
CA GLY A 429 11.66 11.66 -9.28
C GLY A 429 11.41 11.95 -10.76
N ASN A 430 12.46 11.95 -11.56
CA ASN A 430 12.34 12.26 -12.97
C ASN A 430 11.81 11.07 -13.76
N PHE A 431 10.76 11.29 -14.53
CA PHE A 431 10.34 10.38 -15.57
C PHE A 431 11.34 10.36 -16.73
N PRO A 432 11.51 9.23 -17.44
CA PRO A 432 12.28 9.22 -18.69
C PRO A 432 11.56 10.09 -19.73
N ALA A 433 12.27 10.61 -20.72
CA ALA A 433 11.65 11.42 -21.80
C ALA A 433 10.55 10.67 -22.56
N SER A 434 10.61 9.33 -22.56
CA SER A 434 9.52 8.49 -23.07
C SER A 434 9.48 7.14 -22.37
N ILE A 435 8.26 6.64 -22.13
CA ILE A 435 7.94 5.29 -21.70
C ILE A 435 7.41 4.53 -22.93
N ASP A 436 7.87 3.30 -23.12
CA ASP A 436 7.41 2.44 -24.21
C ASP A 436 6.41 1.44 -23.65
N ALA A 437 5.16 1.51 -24.09
CA ALA A 437 4.08 0.65 -23.61
C ALA A 437 4.33 -0.85 -23.83
N ASP A 438 5.16 -1.24 -24.82
CA ASP A 438 5.48 -2.64 -25.08
C ASP A 438 6.58 -3.20 -24.16
N THR A 439 7.42 -2.33 -23.61
CA THR A 439 8.53 -2.71 -22.74
C THR A 439 8.32 -2.31 -21.26
N PHE A 440 7.12 -1.89 -20.96
CA PHE A 440 6.63 -1.43 -19.66
C PHE A 440 6.90 -2.47 -18.56
N GLY A 441 7.56 -2.06 -17.50
CA GLY A 441 7.96 -2.94 -16.40
C GLY A 441 6.94 -2.94 -15.24
N PRO A 442 6.96 -3.94 -14.37
CA PRO A 442 5.99 -4.05 -13.25
C PRO A 442 6.14 -2.95 -12.19
N GLY A 443 7.21 -2.14 -12.24
CA GLY A 443 7.37 -0.95 -11.39
C GLY A 443 6.93 0.34 -12.09
N GLU A 444 6.50 0.28 -13.34
CA GLU A 444 6.02 1.41 -14.13
C GLU A 444 4.50 1.37 -14.27
N GLY A 445 3.86 0.24 -13.96
CA GLY A 445 2.41 0.06 -14.00
C GLY A 445 1.96 -1.33 -14.43
N PHE A 446 0.75 -1.45 -14.97
CA PHE A 446 0.17 -2.71 -15.45
C PHE A 446 -0.74 -2.50 -16.68
N ARG A 447 -1.04 -3.62 -17.36
CA ARG A 447 -1.97 -3.64 -18.51
C ARG A 447 -3.28 -4.32 -18.11
N ILE A 448 -4.39 -3.79 -18.59
CA ILE A 448 -5.71 -4.40 -18.46
C ILE A 448 -6.12 -4.93 -19.84
N VAL A 449 -6.47 -6.20 -19.90
CA VAL A 449 -6.84 -6.87 -21.14
C VAL A 449 -8.24 -7.48 -21.01
N ASN A 450 -8.99 -7.51 -22.11
CA ASN A 450 -10.25 -8.22 -22.18
C ASN A 450 -10.10 -9.43 -23.11
N ALA A 451 -9.71 -10.59 -22.52
CA ALA A 451 -9.40 -11.81 -23.25
C ALA A 451 -10.64 -12.59 -23.74
N VAL A 452 -11.85 -12.02 -23.70
CA VAL A 452 -13.05 -12.67 -24.28
C VAL A 452 -12.86 -12.72 -25.80
N ALA A 453 -12.62 -13.93 -26.33
CA ALA A 453 -12.59 -14.14 -27.77
C ALA A 453 -13.94 -13.74 -28.38
N ALA A 454 -13.96 -12.68 -29.17
CA ALA A 454 -15.02 -12.48 -30.14
C ALA A 454 -15.07 -13.70 -31.09
N ASN A 455 -16.18 -13.89 -31.80
CA ASN A 455 -16.35 -15.02 -32.74
C ASN A 455 -15.25 -15.09 -33.83
N ASP A 456 -14.42 -14.07 -33.94
CA ASP A 456 -13.28 -13.93 -34.88
C ASP A 456 -11.91 -14.10 -34.20
N GLY A 457 -11.87 -14.43 -32.89
CA GLY A 457 -10.63 -14.60 -32.11
C GLY A 457 -10.02 -13.30 -31.59
N ARG A 458 -10.72 -12.15 -31.71
CA ARG A 458 -10.33 -10.85 -31.15
C ARG A 458 -11.06 -10.63 -29.82
N GLY A 459 -10.43 -9.94 -28.87
CA GLY A 459 -11.09 -9.47 -27.65
C GLY A 459 -12.10 -8.36 -27.99
N PHE A 460 -12.89 -7.94 -26.98
CA PHE A 460 -13.71 -6.74 -27.12
C PHE A 460 -12.91 -5.51 -26.67
N PRO A 461 -12.92 -4.41 -27.44
CA PRO A 461 -12.11 -3.24 -27.14
C PRO A 461 -12.48 -2.62 -25.79
N ILE A 462 -11.47 -2.16 -25.07
CA ILE A 462 -11.60 -1.27 -23.93
C ILE A 462 -11.62 0.17 -24.49
N THR A 463 -12.80 0.75 -24.59
CA THR A 463 -12.98 2.09 -25.20
C THR A 463 -13.05 3.21 -24.16
N ALA A 464 -13.46 2.89 -22.92
CA ALA A 464 -13.59 3.83 -21.82
C ALA A 464 -12.80 3.34 -20.61
N LEU A 465 -12.18 4.28 -19.93
CA LEU A 465 -11.45 4.07 -18.70
C LEU A 465 -11.55 5.34 -17.86
N SER A 466 -11.76 5.19 -16.56
CA SER A 466 -11.81 6.28 -15.59
C SER A 466 -11.41 5.79 -14.21
N ALA A 467 -11.14 6.72 -13.28
CA ALA A 467 -11.19 6.39 -11.88
C ALA A 467 -12.55 5.79 -11.51
N ALA A 468 -12.59 4.90 -10.53
CA ALA A 468 -13.81 4.50 -9.85
C ALA A 468 -13.90 5.16 -8.45
N GLY A 469 -12.80 5.72 -7.94
CA GLY A 469 -12.63 6.06 -6.54
C GLY A 469 -12.33 4.81 -5.70
N ASP A 470 -12.44 4.89 -4.40
CA ASP A 470 -12.33 3.75 -3.48
C ASP A 470 -13.73 3.16 -3.21
N VAL A 471 -14.26 2.39 -4.19
CA VAL A 471 -15.65 1.89 -4.15
C VAL A 471 -15.85 0.78 -3.11
N ASN A 472 -14.77 0.19 -2.62
CA ASN A 472 -14.81 -0.89 -1.64
C ASN A 472 -14.30 -0.46 -0.24
N ASN A 473 -13.90 0.80 -0.11
CA ASN A 473 -13.37 1.45 1.10
C ASN A 473 -12.17 0.69 1.70
N ASP A 474 -11.25 0.20 0.83
CA ASP A 474 -10.05 -0.52 1.24
C ASP A 474 -8.80 0.38 1.31
N GLY A 475 -8.93 1.64 0.93
CA GLY A 475 -7.88 2.66 0.96
C GLY A 475 -7.06 2.78 -0.32
N PHE A 476 -7.45 2.10 -1.40
CA PHE A 476 -6.85 2.19 -2.73
C PHE A 476 -7.88 2.72 -3.72
N ALA A 477 -7.42 3.54 -4.65
CA ALA A 477 -8.28 3.95 -5.75
C ALA A 477 -8.51 2.79 -6.72
N ASP A 478 -9.75 2.60 -7.16
CA ASP A 478 -10.17 1.56 -8.08
C ASP A 478 -10.28 2.07 -9.52
N VAL A 479 -10.21 1.18 -10.49
CA VAL A 479 -10.24 1.51 -11.91
C VAL A 479 -11.53 1.03 -12.55
N LEU A 480 -12.27 1.94 -13.19
CA LEU A 480 -13.49 1.65 -13.95
C LEU A 480 -13.15 1.49 -15.43
N VAL A 481 -13.58 0.39 -16.01
CA VAL A 481 -13.24 -0.01 -17.40
C VAL A 481 -14.51 -0.32 -18.18
N GLY A 482 -14.64 0.28 -19.36
CA GLY A 482 -15.78 0.07 -20.26
C GLY A 482 -15.42 -0.72 -21.52
N SER A 483 -16.26 -1.68 -21.86
CA SER A 483 -16.17 -2.50 -23.09
C SER A 483 -17.54 -2.61 -23.78
N PRO A 484 -18.02 -1.53 -24.42
CA PRO A 484 -19.36 -1.45 -24.99
C PRO A 484 -19.56 -2.31 -26.24
N ALA A 485 -18.50 -2.71 -26.92
CA ALA A 485 -18.54 -3.51 -28.14
C ALA A 485 -18.86 -5.01 -27.87
N ALA A 486 -18.85 -5.47 -26.63
CA ALA A 486 -19.40 -6.77 -26.25
C ALA A 486 -20.85 -6.89 -26.72
N ALA A 487 -21.32 -8.08 -27.05
CA ALA A 487 -22.66 -8.31 -27.62
C ALA A 487 -23.82 -7.73 -26.79
N ALA A 488 -23.55 -7.35 -25.52
CA ALA A 488 -24.45 -6.73 -24.56
C ALA A 488 -23.88 -5.46 -23.91
N GLY A 489 -22.66 -5.03 -24.28
CA GLY A 489 -21.88 -4.08 -23.48
C GLY A 489 -21.51 -4.66 -22.11
N ALA A 490 -20.44 -4.19 -21.52
CA ALA A 490 -20.03 -4.50 -20.15
C ALA A 490 -19.17 -3.36 -19.58
N ALA A 491 -19.24 -3.18 -18.28
CA ALA A 491 -18.27 -2.43 -17.54
C ALA A 491 -17.64 -3.32 -16.44
N TYR A 492 -16.49 -2.93 -15.95
CA TYR A 492 -15.75 -3.67 -14.93
C TYR A 492 -15.16 -2.68 -13.95
N VAL A 493 -15.11 -3.06 -12.67
CA VAL A 493 -14.26 -2.41 -11.68
C VAL A 493 -13.07 -3.33 -11.42
N VAL A 494 -11.87 -2.77 -11.51
CA VAL A 494 -10.63 -3.43 -11.12
C VAL A 494 -10.17 -2.79 -9.82
N PHE A 495 -10.15 -3.55 -8.74
CA PHE A 495 -9.74 -3.04 -7.43
C PHE A 495 -8.27 -2.69 -7.41
N GLY A 496 -7.98 -1.50 -6.87
CA GLY A 496 -6.64 -1.08 -6.52
C GLY A 496 -6.03 -2.03 -5.50
N LYS A 497 -4.73 -2.10 -5.48
CA LYS A 497 -3.99 -2.98 -4.57
C LYS A 497 -2.59 -2.43 -4.35
N ALA A 498 -2.13 -2.54 -3.12
CA ALA A 498 -0.73 -2.27 -2.84
C ALA A 498 0.17 -3.12 -3.73
N GLN A 499 0.77 -2.50 -4.66
CA GLN A 499 1.70 -3.01 -5.67
C GLN A 499 1.36 -4.34 -6.37
N PHE A 500 1.25 -4.30 -7.67
CA PHE A 500 1.12 -5.49 -8.51
C PHE A 500 2.44 -6.25 -8.56
N VAL A 501 2.43 -7.48 -8.07
CA VAL A 501 3.60 -8.34 -8.00
C VAL A 501 3.75 -9.13 -9.29
N ALA A 502 4.83 -8.90 -10.03
CA ALA A 502 5.15 -9.74 -11.17
C ALA A 502 5.61 -11.13 -10.71
N THR A 503 4.86 -12.17 -11.05
CA THR A 503 5.24 -13.55 -10.76
C THR A 503 5.84 -14.23 -11.99
N SER A 504 6.89 -15.04 -11.78
CA SER A 504 7.43 -15.86 -12.85
C SER A 504 6.38 -16.88 -13.36
N PRO A 505 6.45 -17.36 -14.61
CA PRO A 505 5.49 -18.35 -15.16
C PRO A 505 5.37 -19.62 -14.32
N LEU A 506 6.40 -19.98 -13.56
CA LEU A 506 6.39 -21.11 -12.62
C LEU A 506 5.87 -20.71 -11.22
N GLY A 507 5.61 -19.42 -10.97
CA GLY A 507 5.17 -18.90 -9.68
C GLY A 507 6.20 -19.07 -8.53
N ASN A 508 7.46 -19.37 -8.83
CA ASN A 508 8.48 -19.59 -7.80
C ASN A 508 9.34 -18.35 -7.51
N THR A 509 9.08 -17.26 -8.21
CA THR A 509 9.71 -15.96 -8.02
C THR A 509 8.64 -14.90 -8.15
N ALA A 510 8.65 -13.93 -7.25
CA ALA A 510 7.84 -12.72 -7.29
C ALA A 510 8.75 -11.50 -7.16
N GLU A 511 8.41 -10.42 -7.84
CA GLU A 511 9.19 -9.20 -7.90
C GLU A 511 8.26 -7.99 -7.80
N PHE A 512 8.66 -6.98 -7.04
CA PHE A 512 7.99 -5.68 -6.92
C PHE A 512 9.03 -4.62 -6.55
N VAL A 513 8.65 -3.36 -6.59
CA VAL A 513 9.48 -2.23 -6.16
C VAL A 513 8.96 -1.77 -4.81
N ASP A 514 9.81 -1.53 -3.83
CA ASP A 514 9.39 -0.97 -2.53
C ASP A 514 9.34 0.56 -2.58
N ALA A 515 8.86 1.18 -1.52
CA ALA A 515 8.54 2.60 -1.49
C ALA A 515 9.74 3.56 -1.65
N ASP A 516 10.96 3.09 -1.46
CA ASP A 516 12.16 3.88 -1.72
C ASP A 516 12.78 3.59 -3.10
N GLY A 517 12.07 2.82 -3.94
CA GLY A 517 12.44 2.51 -5.31
C GLY A 517 13.33 1.28 -5.46
N ASP A 518 13.59 0.53 -4.40
CA ASP A 518 14.40 -0.67 -4.46
C ASP A 518 13.61 -1.87 -4.99
N ARG A 519 14.21 -2.65 -5.87
CA ARG A 519 13.60 -3.87 -6.42
C ARG A 519 13.70 -5.02 -5.41
N VAL A 520 12.55 -5.51 -4.97
CA VAL A 520 12.43 -6.67 -4.07
C VAL A 520 12.18 -7.93 -4.87
N VAL A 521 12.95 -8.97 -4.61
CA VAL A 521 12.84 -10.26 -5.27
C VAL A 521 12.61 -11.34 -4.23
N ILE A 522 11.45 -11.99 -4.28
CA ILE A 522 11.08 -13.12 -3.43
C ILE A 522 11.18 -14.42 -4.22
N LYS A 523 11.92 -15.38 -3.70
CA LYS A 523 12.07 -16.71 -4.31
C LYS A 523 11.68 -17.79 -3.32
N VAL A 524 10.86 -18.73 -3.79
CA VAL A 524 10.45 -19.91 -3.05
C VAL A 524 10.94 -21.17 -3.73
N SER A 525 11.28 -22.21 -2.96
CA SER A 525 11.73 -23.49 -3.51
C SER A 525 10.61 -24.49 -3.71
N LYS A 526 9.42 -24.23 -3.19
CA LYS A 526 8.19 -24.99 -3.29
C LYS A 526 7.00 -24.05 -3.19
N GLY A 527 5.84 -24.48 -3.63
CA GLY A 527 4.64 -23.65 -3.72
C GLY A 527 4.66 -22.73 -4.94
N ARG A 528 3.56 -22.06 -5.18
CA ARG A 528 3.41 -21.08 -6.24
C ARG A 528 2.94 -19.77 -5.62
N LEU A 529 3.74 -18.72 -5.75
CA LEU A 529 3.40 -17.38 -5.33
C LEU A 529 2.34 -16.81 -6.28
N THR A 530 1.30 -16.25 -5.70
CA THR A 530 0.23 -15.48 -6.36
C THR A 530 0.15 -14.13 -5.70
N GLN A 531 -0.64 -13.21 -6.23
CA GLN A 531 -0.89 -11.91 -5.62
C GLN A 531 -1.41 -12.05 -4.18
N ASP A 532 -2.29 -13.00 -3.91
CA ASP A 532 -2.92 -13.24 -2.60
C ASP A 532 -1.94 -13.66 -1.49
N ASN A 533 -0.67 -13.92 -1.84
CA ASN A 533 0.37 -14.16 -0.83
C ASN A 533 0.98 -12.88 -0.25
N PHE A 534 0.64 -11.71 -0.79
CA PHE A 534 1.29 -10.44 -0.45
C PHE A 534 0.28 -9.46 0.14
N ASP A 535 0.64 -8.90 1.29
CA ASP A 535 -0.09 -7.82 1.93
C ASP A 535 0.81 -6.58 1.96
N PHE A 536 0.28 -5.44 1.56
CA PHE A 536 0.95 -4.15 1.58
C PHE A 536 0.12 -3.14 2.37
N LEU A 537 0.73 -2.16 3.00
CA LEU A 537 0.03 -1.08 3.71
C LEU A 537 -0.04 0.18 2.85
N PRO A 538 -1.17 0.90 2.87
CA PRO A 538 -1.25 2.22 2.26
C PRO A 538 -0.20 3.19 2.83
N VAL A 539 0.39 4.03 1.99
CA VAL A 539 1.43 5.02 2.37
C VAL A 539 0.97 5.97 3.47
N THR A 540 -0.32 6.31 3.49
CA THR A 540 -0.90 7.22 4.48
C THR A 540 -0.76 6.75 5.93
N ALA A 541 -0.75 5.44 6.17
CA ALA A 541 -0.55 4.88 7.50
C ALA A 541 0.91 4.94 7.98
N VAL A 542 1.87 5.07 7.08
CA VAL A 542 3.32 4.95 7.36
C VAL A 542 4.00 6.33 7.44
N ARG A 543 3.53 7.35 6.73
CA ARG A 543 4.12 8.70 6.73
C ARG A 543 4.16 9.39 8.08
N ALA A 544 3.27 9.05 9.01
CA ALA A 544 3.27 9.61 10.36
C ALA A 544 4.46 9.16 11.23
N ALA A 545 5.21 8.14 10.84
CA ALA A 545 6.29 7.53 11.60
C ALA A 545 7.70 7.73 11.00
N GLY A 546 7.84 8.37 9.84
CA GLY A 546 9.14 8.60 9.20
C GLY A 546 9.82 7.32 8.67
N ALA A 547 9.08 6.24 8.46
CA ALA A 547 9.58 4.99 7.91
C ALA A 547 9.27 4.89 6.41
N SER A 548 10.23 4.41 5.64
CA SER A 548 10.04 3.98 4.26
C SER A 548 9.01 2.85 4.21
N GLN A 549 8.15 2.85 3.19
CA GLN A 549 7.01 1.94 3.07
C GLN A 549 7.38 0.48 3.14
N ALA A 550 6.59 -0.23 3.89
CA ALA A 550 6.81 -1.61 4.18
C ALA A 550 5.94 -2.50 3.27
N PHE A 551 6.55 -3.44 2.62
CA PHE A 551 5.96 -4.73 2.32
C PHE A 551 5.43 -5.30 3.65
N PHE A 552 4.10 -5.26 3.84
CA PHE A 552 3.52 -5.53 5.15
C PHE A 552 3.46 -7.02 5.45
N GLY A 553 3.11 -7.87 4.49
CA GLY A 553 2.93 -9.27 4.77
C GLY A 553 3.24 -10.24 3.64
N LEU A 554 3.71 -11.43 4.02
CA LEU A 554 3.83 -12.61 3.16
C LEU A 554 3.14 -13.78 3.85
N THR A 555 1.99 -14.20 3.33
CA THR A 555 1.23 -15.35 3.81
C THR A 555 1.46 -16.56 2.91
N LEU A 556 1.88 -17.67 3.51
CA LEU A 556 2.25 -18.91 2.81
C LEU A 556 1.39 -20.07 3.30
N ASP A 557 0.57 -20.60 2.44
CA ASP A 557 -0.31 -21.74 2.72
C ASP A 557 0.44 -23.08 2.78
N SER A 558 -0.27 -24.18 2.95
CA SER A 558 0.30 -25.52 3.07
C SER A 558 1.06 -26.02 1.82
N SER A 559 0.85 -25.41 0.64
CA SER A 559 1.60 -25.75 -0.59
C SER A 559 3.09 -25.40 -0.47
N PHE A 560 3.43 -24.47 0.43
CA PHE A 560 4.81 -24.06 0.72
C PHE A 560 5.51 -24.94 1.76
N SER A 561 4.87 -25.98 2.29
CA SER A 561 5.43 -26.84 3.35
C SER A 561 6.85 -27.32 3.02
N GLY A 562 7.80 -27.04 3.89
CA GLY A 562 9.23 -27.34 3.73
C GLY A 562 9.93 -26.46 2.70
N ALA A 563 9.37 -25.32 2.32
CA ALA A 563 9.98 -24.39 1.40
C ALA A 563 11.20 -23.65 1.99
N VAL A 564 12.06 -23.19 1.09
CA VAL A 564 13.09 -22.17 1.37
C VAL A 564 12.60 -20.88 0.77
N VAL A 565 12.40 -19.87 1.59
CA VAL A 565 12.00 -18.51 1.19
C VAL A 565 13.23 -17.60 1.24
N LYS A 566 13.45 -16.83 0.17
CA LYS A 566 14.54 -15.85 0.10
C LYS A 566 13.96 -14.52 -0.38
N ILE A 567 14.11 -13.50 0.42
CA ILE A 567 13.79 -12.12 0.07
C ILE A 567 15.10 -11.38 -0.12
N LYS A 568 15.29 -10.80 -1.27
CA LYS A 568 16.47 -10.04 -1.67
C LYS A 568 16.02 -8.66 -2.13
N THR A 569 16.78 -7.65 -1.75
CA THR A 569 16.66 -6.30 -2.29
C THR A 569 17.78 -6.06 -3.28
N VAL A 570 17.48 -5.43 -4.39
CA VAL A 570 18.42 -4.96 -5.39
C VAL A 570 18.28 -3.44 -5.42
N GLN A 571 19.26 -2.77 -4.88
CA GLN A 571 19.26 -1.31 -4.80
C GLN A 571 19.11 -0.70 -6.19
N ALA A 572 18.16 0.20 -6.34
CA ALA A 572 17.92 0.97 -7.56
C ALA A 572 17.94 2.47 -7.20
N GLY A 573 18.58 3.28 -8.01
CA GLY A 573 18.61 4.74 -7.82
C GLY A 573 19.10 5.18 -6.43
N ALA A 574 18.27 5.90 -5.72
CA ALA A 574 18.53 6.44 -4.37
C ALA A 574 18.11 5.49 -3.23
N GLY A 575 17.54 4.34 -3.54
CA GLY A 575 17.09 3.36 -2.56
C GLY A 575 18.18 2.92 -1.58
N ASN A 576 17.77 2.41 -0.42
CA ASN A 576 18.69 2.07 0.68
C ASN A 576 19.30 0.65 0.59
N GLY A 577 18.81 -0.19 -0.34
CA GLY A 577 19.24 -1.58 -0.53
C GLY A 577 18.70 -2.57 0.50
N PHE A 578 17.70 -2.18 1.29
CA PHE A 578 17.07 -3.01 2.33
C PHE A 578 15.57 -2.95 2.23
N THR A 579 14.93 -4.12 2.29
CA THR A 579 13.47 -4.22 2.36
C THR A 579 13.03 -4.33 3.81
N HIS A 580 12.03 -3.56 4.19
CA HIS A 580 11.30 -3.74 5.44
C HIS A 580 10.14 -4.71 5.19
N CYS A 581 10.04 -5.76 5.99
CA CYS A 581 8.94 -6.74 5.93
C CYS A 581 8.20 -6.70 7.26
N GLY A 582 6.94 -6.30 7.26
CA GLY A 582 6.13 -6.22 8.48
C GLY A 582 5.84 -7.59 9.05
N GLN A 583 5.31 -8.53 8.26
CA GLN A 583 4.94 -9.86 8.75
C GLN A 583 5.25 -10.98 7.76
N ILE A 584 5.60 -12.15 8.28
CA ILE A 584 5.59 -13.42 7.54
C ILE A 584 4.74 -14.42 8.31
N ALA A 585 3.71 -14.98 7.65
CA ALA A 585 2.83 -15.99 8.22
C ALA A 585 2.88 -17.30 7.41
N SER A 586 2.86 -18.44 8.10
CA SER A 586 2.68 -19.75 7.50
C SER A 586 2.14 -20.73 8.52
N ASP A 587 1.07 -21.42 8.19
CA ASP A 587 0.45 -22.45 9.04
C ASP A 587 1.21 -23.78 9.02
N ASP A 588 2.32 -23.88 8.30
CA ASP A 588 3.08 -25.12 8.15
C ASP A 588 4.58 -24.88 8.35
N PHE A 589 5.33 -25.99 8.36
CA PHE A 589 6.78 -26.01 8.50
C PHE A 589 7.47 -25.32 7.31
N LEU A 590 8.38 -24.39 7.60
CA LEU A 590 9.27 -23.81 6.61
C LEU A 590 10.72 -24.25 6.84
N ARG A 591 11.40 -24.67 5.77
CA ARG A 591 12.79 -25.09 5.90
C ARG A 591 13.72 -23.92 6.21
N LYS A 592 13.52 -22.77 5.55
CA LYS A 592 14.38 -21.61 5.76
C LYS A 592 13.74 -20.34 5.25
N ILE A 593 13.87 -19.29 6.04
CA ILE A 593 13.60 -17.92 5.62
C ILE A 593 14.93 -17.14 5.67
N LYS A 594 15.23 -16.39 4.62
CA LYS A 594 16.36 -15.47 4.58
C LYS A 594 15.92 -14.14 3.95
N ILE A 595 16.02 -13.07 4.73
CA ILE A 595 15.66 -11.71 4.35
C ILE A 595 16.93 -10.86 4.33
N ALA A 596 17.11 -10.05 3.29
CA ALA A 596 18.18 -9.06 3.19
C ALA A 596 17.81 -7.74 3.88
N GLY A 597 16.76 -7.69 4.66
CA GLY A 597 16.21 -6.53 5.35
C GLY A 597 15.68 -6.89 6.73
N ASP A 598 14.82 -6.02 7.23
CA ASP A 598 14.23 -6.09 8.55
C ASP A 598 12.91 -6.89 8.53
N LEU A 599 12.53 -7.43 9.68
CA LEU A 599 11.29 -8.17 9.89
C LEU A 599 10.68 -7.77 11.22
N ASP A 600 9.45 -7.29 11.20
CA ASP A 600 8.76 -6.87 12.44
C ASP A 600 8.12 -8.03 13.18
N SER A 601 7.45 -8.92 12.45
CA SER A 601 6.69 -10.03 13.04
C SER A 601 6.77 -11.30 12.21
N ILE A 602 6.60 -12.46 12.87
CA ILE A 602 6.59 -13.75 12.19
C ILE A 602 5.72 -14.76 12.94
N SER A 603 4.92 -15.53 12.18
CA SER A 603 4.14 -16.65 12.70
C SER A 603 4.36 -17.88 11.81
N VAL A 604 4.93 -18.96 12.34
CA VAL A 604 5.23 -20.16 11.56
C VAL A 604 4.96 -21.43 12.36
N GLY A 605 4.30 -22.40 11.74
CA GLY A 605 4.16 -23.78 12.25
C GLY A 605 2.75 -24.30 12.33
N SER A 606 2.61 -25.61 12.21
CA SER A 606 1.32 -26.32 12.17
C SER A 606 0.66 -26.60 13.52
N GLY A 607 1.28 -26.20 14.64
CA GLY A 607 0.79 -26.55 15.98
C GLY A 607 0.91 -28.04 16.35
N VAL A 608 1.49 -28.88 15.50
CA VAL A 608 1.68 -30.33 15.80
C VAL A 608 2.79 -30.51 16.80
N ALA A 609 2.49 -31.16 17.94
CA ALA A 609 3.43 -31.36 19.02
C ALA A 609 4.71 -32.10 18.55
N GLY A 610 5.88 -31.50 18.84
CA GLY A 610 7.19 -32.08 18.50
C GLY A 610 7.66 -31.81 17.06
N ALA A 611 6.86 -31.15 16.23
CA ALA A 611 7.26 -30.72 14.89
C ALA A 611 8.24 -29.53 14.95
N ASN A 612 9.04 -29.33 13.88
CA ASN A 612 9.76 -28.08 13.70
C ASN A 612 8.79 -27.05 13.13
N ALA A 613 8.89 -25.81 13.58
CA ALA A 613 8.27 -24.67 12.90
C ALA A 613 9.16 -24.19 11.76
N ILE A 614 10.47 -24.03 12.03
CA ILE A 614 11.43 -23.60 11.05
C ILE A 614 12.84 -24.13 11.36
N ASP A 615 13.57 -24.57 10.32
CA ASP A 615 14.98 -24.97 10.51
C ASP A 615 15.91 -23.76 10.65
N ALA A 616 15.67 -22.68 9.89
CA ALA A 616 16.47 -21.47 10.00
C ALA A 616 15.73 -20.19 9.59
N LEU A 617 15.76 -19.17 10.44
CA LEU A 617 15.40 -17.78 10.15
C LEU A 617 16.66 -16.91 10.17
N ILE A 618 16.90 -16.13 9.11
CA ILE A 618 18.04 -15.21 8.98
C ILE A 618 17.53 -13.86 8.48
N VAL A 619 17.66 -12.82 9.30
CA VAL A 619 17.19 -11.46 9.03
C VAL A 619 18.29 -10.44 9.33
N GLN A 620 18.13 -9.18 8.88
CA GLN A 620 19.02 -8.08 9.25
C GLN A 620 18.71 -7.62 10.67
N ASN A 621 17.51 -7.11 10.92
CA ASN A 621 17.00 -6.81 12.25
C ASN A 621 15.70 -7.58 12.51
N LEU A 622 15.31 -7.72 13.78
CA LEU A 622 14.06 -8.37 14.18
C LEU A 622 13.34 -7.52 15.22
N GLY A 623 12.09 -7.22 14.95
CA GLY A 623 11.21 -6.38 15.75
C GLY A 623 11.15 -4.94 15.26
N PRO A 624 9.98 -4.27 15.42
CA PRO A 624 9.71 -2.94 14.91
C PRO A 624 10.50 -1.84 15.63
N THR A 625 10.67 -0.71 14.96
CA THR A 625 11.26 0.50 15.57
C THR A 625 10.32 1.20 16.55
N GLY A 626 9.00 0.98 16.41
CA GLY A 626 7.94 1.45 17.31
C GLY A 626 6.93 0.35 17.58
N GLY A 627 6.36 0.31 18.78
CA GLY A 627 5.44 -0.75 19.18
C GLY A 627 6.12 -2.07 19.55
N ILE A 628 5.36 -3.16 19.62
CA ILE A 628 5.83 -4.51 19.97
C ILE A 628 5.53 -5.47 18.83
N GLY A 629 6.57 -6.08 18.27
CA GLY A 629 6.46 -7.12 17.26
C GLY A 629 6.18 -8.49 17.87
N GLN A 630 5.52 -9.37 17.12
CA GLN A 630 5.19 -10.73 17.56
C GLN A 630 5.97 -11.78 16.77
N ALA A 631 6.62 -12.71 17.45
CA ALA A 631 7.30 -13.84 16.82
C ALA A 631 6.79 -15.17 17.39
N SER A 632 5.82 -15.78 16.71
CA SER A 632 5.21 -17.03 17.14
C SER A 632 5.71 -18.22 16.32
N PHE A 633 6.30 -19.20 16.98
CA PHE A 633 6.75 -20.44 16.37
C PHE A 633 6.02 -21.62 17.02
N LEU A 634 5.06 -22.19 16.32
CA LEU A 634 4.30 -23.36 16.78
C LEU A 634 5.08 -24.66 16.54
N GLY A 635 6.29 -24.73 17.10
CA GLY A 635 7.21 -25.86 16.99
C GLY A 635 8.65 -25.44 17.33
N SER A 636 9.62 -26.31 17.05
CA SER A 636 11.03 -26.02 17.30
C SER A 636 11.62 -25.08 16.27
N VAL A 637 12.53 -24.22 16.70
CA VAL A 637 13.35 -23.36 15.86
C VAL A 637 14.79 -23.86 15.85
N GLY A 638 15.32 -24.24 14.67
CA GLY A 638 16.67 -24.76 14.55
C GLY A 638 17.72 -23.66 14.72
N LEU A 639 17.65 -22.61 13.93
CA LEU A 639 18.56 -21.44 13.96
C LEU A 639 17.78 -20.15 13.78
N LEU A 640 17.88 -19.24 14.75
CA LEU A 640 17.54 -17.83 14.57
C LEU A 640 18.83 -17.02 14.46
N LYS A 641 19.04 -16.30 13.36
CA LYS A 641 20.19 -15.41 13.20
C LYS A 641 19.74 -14.00 12.82
N VAL A 642 19.93 -13.06 13.71
CA VAL A 642 19.79 -11.61 13.50
C VAL A 642 21.17 -11.04 13.28
N ARG A 643 21.38 -10.33 12.17
CA ARG A 643 22.69 -9.79 11.78
C ARG A 643 22.99 -8.42 12.39
N GLY A 644 21.95 -7.67 12.70
CA GLY A 644 21.94 -6.41 13.42
C GLY A 644 21.33 -6.58 14.79
N GLU A 645 20.34 -5.78 15.10
CA GLU A 645 19.69 -5.67 16.40
C GLU A 645 18.38 -6.46 16.47
N MET A 646 17.99 -6.82 17.69
CA MET A 646 16.67 -7.33 18.03
C MET A 646 16.04 -6.41 19.07
N ARG A 647 14.82 -5.93 18.77
CA ARG A 647 14.16 -4.94 19.64
C ARG A 647 12.65 -5.11 19.68
N ASN A 648 12.09 -4.85 20.86
CA ASN A 648 10.63 -4.79 21.08
C ASN A 648 9.89 -6.01 20.53
N ILE A 649 10.45 -7.21 20.70
CA ILE A 649 9.85 -8.45 20.18
C ILE A 649 9.30 -9.31 21.33
N GLU A 650 8.06 -9.75 21.20
CA GLU A 650 7.50 -10.81 22.03
C GLU A 650 7.58 -12.12 21.25
N MET A 651 8.49 -13.00 21.67
CA MET A 651 8.77 -14.25 20.98
C MET A 651 8.28 -15.45 21.76
N THR A 652 7.46 -16.27 21.13
CA THR A 652 7.03 -17.58 21.69
C THR A 652 7.53 -18.71 20.81
N VAL A 653 8.24 -19.67 21.40
CA VAL A 653 8.66 -20.91 20.75
C VAL A 653 8.02 -22.08 21.50
N GLY A 654 6.98 -22.68 20.91
CA GLY A 654 6.14 -23.66 21.57
C GLY A 654 5.57 -24.70 20.61
N GLY A 655 4.90 -25.74 21.17
CA GLY A 655 4.30 -26.85 20.43
C GLY A 655 4.43 -28.18 21.13
N GLY A 656 5.02 -28.19 22.34
CA GLY A 656 5.19 -29.38 23.20
C GLY A 656 6.50 -29.34 23.98
N VAL A 657 6.61 -30.21 25.02
CA VAL A 657 7.74 -30.24 25.97
C VAL A 657 9.12 -30.50 25.35
N SER A 658 9.21 -30.86 24.08
CA SER A 658 10.49 -31.05 23.38
C SER A 658 10.84 -29.93 22.42
N SER A 659 9.95 -28.95 22.25
CA SER A 659 10.13 -27.81 21.33
C SER A 659 11.02 -26.75 21.98
N GLY A 660 11.97 -26.20 21.24
CA GLY A 660 12.84 -25.17 21.77
C GLY A 660 13.61 -24.43 20.67
N LEU A 661 14.29 -23.37 21.10
CA LEU A 661 15.18 -22.59 20.24
C LEU A 661 16.61 -23.17 20.33
N ARG A 662 16.96 -24.02 19.36
CA ARG A 662 18.23 -24.78 19.38
C ARG A 662 19.45 -23.86 19.30
N LYS A 663 19.37 -22.76 18.56
CA LYS A 663 20.45 -21.78 18.48
C LYS A 663 19.91 -20.41 18.06
N MET A 664 20.24 -19.39 18.83
CA MET A 664 20.03 -18.00 18.52
C MET A 664 21.36 -17.26 18.46
N ILE A 665 21.53 -16.42 17.45
CA ILE A 665 22.70 -15.55 17.27
C ILE A 665 22.19 -14.17 16.91
N VAL A 666 22.52 -13.18 17.73
CA VAL A 666 22.29 -11.75 17.45
C VAL A 666 23.65 -11.07 17.39
N ASN A 667 23.97 -10.43 16.25
CA ASN A 667 25.27 -9.77 16.09
C ASN A 667 25.28 -8.34 16.64
N GLY A 668 24.10 -7.74 16.87
CA GLY A 668 23.92 -6.48 17.60
C GLY A 668 23.40 -6.69 19.01
N SER A 669 22.69 -5.71 19.54
CA SER A 669 22.08 -5.73 20.88
C SER A 669 20.67 -6.32 20.86
N ILE A 670 20.16 -6.70 22.03
CA ILE A 670 18.75 -7.06 22.28
C ILE A 670 18.19 -6.03 23.27
N THR A 671 17.07 -5.40 22.91
CA THR A 671 16.41 -4.42 23.78
C THR A 671 14.91 -4.62 23.81
N GLY A 672 14.29 -4.43 25.00
CA GLY A 672 12.82 -4.43 25.14
C GLY A 672 12.15 -5.73 24.69
N SER A 673 12.87 -6.88 24.71
CA SER A 673 12.37 -8.11 24.10
C SER A 673 12.08 -9.19 25.14
N HIS A 674 10.95 -9.90 24.93
CA HIS A 674 10.53 -11.01 25.77
C HIS A 674 10.54 -12.32 24.96
N ILE A 675 11.33 -13.32 25.39
CA ILE A 675 11.50 -14.59 24.68
C ILE A 675 11.08 -15.74 25.56
N THR A 676 10.00 -16.40 25.20
CA THR A 676 9.47 -17.58 25.89
C THR A 676 9.70 -18.84 25.06
N SER A 677 10.21 -19.91 25.68
CA SER A 677 10.40 -21.22 25.06
C SER A 677 9.83 -22.34 25.91
N SER A 678 8.96 -23.16 25.34
CA SER A 678 8.47 -24.38 25.99
C SER A 678 9.55 -25.48 26.18
N GLY A 679 10.75 -25.28 25.63
CA GLY A 679 11.86 -26.20 25.67
C GLY A 679 13.16 -25.56 26.13
N THR A 680 14.23 -25.85 25.39
CA THR A 680 15.61 -25.41 25.71
C THR A 680 16.04 -24.25 24.89
N LEU A 681 16.71 -23.24 25.50
CA LEU A 681 17.32 -22.09 24.85
C LEU A 681 18.84 -22.22 24.76
N LYS A 682 19.42 -21.75 23.63
CA LYS A 682 20.84 -21.52 23.49
C LYS A 682 21.09 -20.23 22.69
N MET A 683 21.77 -19.23 23.29
CA MET A 683 21.87 -17.89 22.73
C MET A 683 23.29 -17.34 22.74
N SER A 684 23.60 -16.48 21.77
CA SER A 684 24.83 -15.69 21.68
C SER A 684 24.48 -14.30 21.12
N VAL A 685 24.83 -13.27 21.89
CA VAL A 685 24.60 -11.85 21.56
C VAL A 685 25.96 -11.17 21.54
N LEU A 686 26.29 -10.43 20.47
CA LEU A 686 27.57 -9.72 20.36
C LEU A 686 27.50 -8.28 20.90
N GLY A 687 26.32 -7.72 21.08
CA GLY A 687 26.08 -6.45 21.74
C GLY A 687 25.60 -6.62 23.19
N ASP A 688 24.92 -5.61 23.67
CA ASP A 688 24.29 -5.56 24.99
C ASP A 688 22.93 -6.27 25.00
N VAL A 689 22.45 -6.60 26.19
CA VAL A 689 21.08 -7.03 26.42
C VAL A 689 20.47 -6.14 27.49
N ALA A 690 19.40 -5.44 27.14
CA ALA A 690 18.75 -4.50 28.06
C ALA A 690 17.23 -4.61 28.04
N ASN A 691 16.59 -4.34 29.20
CA ASN A 691 15.13 -4.30 29.37
C ASN A 691 14.42 -5.52 28.78
N SER A 692 14.98 -6.71 28.98
CA SER A 692 14.54 -7.92 28.27
C SER A 692 14.28 -9.10 29.22
N SER A 693 13.55 -10.13 28.74
CA SER A 693 13.40 -11.36 29.49
C SER A 693 13.55 -12.61 28.62
N PHE A 694 14.11 -13.67 29.23
CA PHE A 694 14.33 -14.97 28.59
C PHE A 694 13.79 -16.08 29.51
N ASP A 695 12.70 -16.70 29.10
CA ASP A 695 12.00 -17.73 29.88
C ASP A 695 12.07 -19.10 29.18
N ALA A 696 12.60 -20.10 29.83
CA ALA A 696 12.69 -21.45 29.32
C ALA A 696 11.97 -22.44 30.25
N ALA A 697 10.99 -23.18 29.73
CA ALA A 697 10.30 -24.19 30.55
C ALA A 697 11.20 -25.39 30.94
N ILE A 698 12.23 -25.68 30.14
CA ILE A 698 13.16 -26.79 30.48
C ILE A 698 14.52 -26.23 30.89
N SER A 699 15.28 -25.59 29.99
CA SER A 699 16.62 -25.15 30.37
C SER A 699 17.17 -24.05 29.45
N ILE A 700 18.08 -23.24 30.00
CA ILE A 700 18.99 -22.39 29.22
C ILE A 700 20.37 -23.06 29.20
N ARG A 701 20.70 -23.73 28.10
CA ARG A 701 21.99 -24.42 27.96
C ARG A 701 23.18 -23.49 28.01
N SER A 702 23.10 -22.39 27.31
CA SER A 702 24.09 -21.33 27.38
C SER A 702 23.53 -20.00 26.87
N LEU A 703 23.90 -18.92 27.56
CA LEU A 703 23.78 -17.54 27.12
C LEU A 703 25.19 -16.94 27.11
N THR A 704 25.55 -16.28 26.01
CA THR A 704 26.79 -15.50 25.92
C THR A 704 26.43 -14.10 25.43
N VAL A 705 26.80 -13.07 26.17
CA VAL A 705 26.63 -11.65 25.88
C VAL A 705 28.02 -11.04 25.83
N SER A 706 28.37 -10.35 24.75
CA SER A 706 29.71 -9.74 24.64
C SER A 706 29.75 -8.29 25.15
N GLY A 707 28.59 -7.67 25.33
CA GLY A 707 28.41 -6.40 26.02
C GLY A 707 27.90 -6.59 27.45
N ASP A 708 27.09 -5.66 27.90
CA ASP A 708 26.48 -5.65 29.22
C ASP A 708 25.11 -6.37 29.26
N LEU A 709 24.69 -6.78 30.44
CA LEU A 709 23.38 -7.31 30.74
C LEU A 709 22.71 -6.36 31.74
N VAL A 710 21.68 -5.63 31.28
CA VAL A 710 21.07 -4.54 32.05
C VAL A 710 19.56 -4.73 32.14
N ASP A 711 18.96 -4.51 33.32
CA ASP A 711 17.52 -4.59 33.55
C ASP A 711 16.87 -5.84 32.92
N THR A 712 17.55 -6.97 33.01
CA THR A 712 17.17 -8.18 32.29
C THR A 712 16.86 -9.34 33.22
N THR A 713 15.75 -10.06 32.95
CA THR A 713 15.38 -11.25 33.71
C THR A 713 15.60 -12.51 32.89
N ILE A 714 16.30 -13.51 33.48
CA ILE A 714 16.59 -14.81 32.87
C ILE A 714 16.02 -15.89 33.76
N ARG A 715 15.06 -16.70 33.26
CA ARG A 715 14.40 -17.75 34.02
C ARG A 715 14.50 -19.11 33.33
N ALA A 716 14.62 -20.18 34.10
CA ALA A 716 14.48 -21.53 33.60
C ALA A 716 13.93 -22.46 34.70
N ILE A 717 12.85 -23.21 34.42
CA ILE A 717 12.22 -24.10 35.39
C ILE A 717 13.11 -25.28 35.70
N GLY A 718 13.71 -25.89 34.69
CA GLY A 718 14.37 -27.19 34.80
C GLY A 718 13.47 -28.36 34.41
N ASP A 719 14.03 -29.56 34.21
CA ASP A 719 13.29 -30.72 33.69
C ASP A 719 12.54 -31.52 34.79
N GLY A 720 12.54 -31.04 36.04
CA GLY A 720 11.84 -31.68 37.16
C GLY A 720 12.42 -33.04 37.55
N SER A 721 13.54 -33.45 37.00
CA SER A 721 14.13 -34.79 37.18
C SER A 721 14.97 -34.84 38.44
N THR A 722 14.80 -35.91 39.20
CA THR A 722 15.46 -36.18 40.47
C THR A 722 16.88 -36.83 40.37
N ALA A 723 17.46 -36.97 39.17
CA ALA A 723 18.79 -37.59 39.01
C ALA A 723 19.92 -36.56 38.98
N ASP A 724 20.89 -36.75 39.78
CA ASP A 724 22.06 -35.86 39.99
C ASP A 724 23.10 -36.02 38.89
N THR A 725 22.89 -35.35 37.75
CA THR A 725 23.93 -35.29 36.69
C THR A 725 24.10 -33.85 36.18
N ALA A 726 25.32 -33.44 35.86
CA ALA A 726 25.68 -32.13 35.33
C ALA A 726 24.95 -31.79 34.00
N ALA A 727 24.30 -32.76 33.38
CA ALA A 727 23.50 -32.58 32.15
C ALA A 727 22.12 -31.95 32.43
N ARG A 728 21.75 -31.66 33.67
CA ARG A 728 20.40 -31.28 34.08
C ARG A 728 20.31 -29.94 34.80
N ASN A 729 21.25 -29.06 34.55
CA ASN A 729 21.14 -27.70 35.05
C ASN A 729 19.94 -26.99 34.37
N ALA A 730 19.08 -26.33 35.16
CA ALA A 730 18.10 -25.42 34.62
C ALA A 730 18.79 -24.32 33.81
N ILE A 731 19.91 -23.80 34.36
CA ILE A 731 20.79 -22.87 33.66
C ILE A 731 22.20 -23.47 33.60
N GLY A 732 22.66 -23.81 32.38
CA GLY A 732 23.95 -24.43 32.18
C GLY A 732 25.13 -23.47 32.31
N LYS A 733 25.16 -22.43 31.44
CA LYS A 733 26.27 -21.48 31.43
C LYS A 733 25.79 -20.09 31.01
N ILE A 734 26.13 -19.05 31.76
CA ILE A 734 25.99 -17.65 31.39
C ILE A 734 27.37 -17.02 31.36
N VAL A 735 27.69 -16.30 30.31
CA VAL A 735 28.90 -15.49 30.16
C VAL A 735 28.52 -14.11 29.64
N VAL A 736 28.70 -13.10 30.44
CA VAL A 736 28.60 -11.69 30.10
C VAL A 736 30.04 -11.17 30.09
N GLN A 737 30.52 -10.58 29.01
CA GLN A 737 31.90 -10.04 28.96
C GLN A 737 31.97 -8.66 29.61
N GLY A 738 30.87 -7.92 29.62
CA GLY A 738 30.68 -6.66 30.34
C GLY A 738 30.15 -6.86 31.75
N SER A 739 29.39 -5.89 32.24
CA SER A 739 28.74 -5.87 33.55
C SER A 739 27.39 -6.59 33.53
N VAL A 740 26.96 -7.05 34.71
CA VAL A 740 25.59 -7.46 35.02
C VAL A 740 25.01 -6.42 35.95
N ASP A 741 23.96 -5.74 35.51
CA ASP A 741 23.42 -4.57 36.18
C ASP A 741 21.89 -4.66 36.29
N HIS A 742 21.31 -4.44 37.47
CA HIS A 742 19.87 -4.51 37.78
C HIS A 742 19.15 -5.74 37.17
N SER A 743 19.84 -6.88 37.08
CA SER A 743 19.37 -8.07 36.37
C SER A 743 19.11 -9.24 37.30
N ARG A 744 18.20 -10.14 36.92
CA ARG A 744 17.78 -11.30 37.67
C ARG A 744 18.05 -12.59 36.88
N ILE A 745 18.80 -13.55 37.51
CA ILE A 745 19.09 -14.86 36.93
C ILE A 745 18.53 -15.94 37.88
N LEU A 746 17.42 -16.54 37.49
CA LEU A 746 16.56 -17.34 38.35
C LEU A 746 16.40 -18.75 37.78
N ALA A 747 16.99 -19.76 38.46
CA ALA A 747 16.79 -21.16 38.13
C ALA A 747 15.73 -21.80 39.03
N GLY A 748 14.79 -22.53 38.47
CA GLY A 748 13.66 -23.11 39.19
C GLY A 748 12.38 -22.28 39.12
N TYR A 749 12.36 -21.20 38.35
CA TYR A 749 11.25 -20.24 38.29
C TYR A 749 10.48 -20.35 37.00
N ASP A 750 9.17 -20.20 37.10
CA ASP A 750 8.28 -20.07 35.94
C ASP A 750 8.25 -18.62 35.39
N GLY A 751 7.51 -18.41 34.29
CA GLY A 751 7.34 -17.08 33.67
C GLY A 751 6.63 -16.05 34.55
N ASN A 752 5.92 -16.50 35.59
CA ASN A 752 5.25 -15.64 36.57
C ASN A 752 6.15 -15.24 37.75
N GLY A 753 7.39 -15.77 37.79
CA GLY A 753 8.33 -15.49 38.87
C GLY A 753 8.08 -16.34 40.12
N SER A 754 7.29 -17.44 40.03
CA SER A 754 7.06 -18.37 41.12
C SER A 754 8.03 -19.56 41.05
N VAL A 755 8.47 -20.06 42.20
CA VAL A 755 9.35 -21.25 42.28
C VAL A 755 8.58 -22.48 41.84
N ALA A 756 8.92 -23.06 40.71
CA ALA A 756 8.31 -24.27 40.14
C ALA A 756 9.18 -25.51 40.34
N ASN A 757 10.47 -25.37 40.64
CA ASN A 757 11.42 -26.45 40.87
C ASN A 757 12.49 -26.08 41.89
N GLY A 758 12.31 -26.55 43.11
CA GLY A 758 13.25 -26.33 44.23
C GLY A 758 14.60 -27.03 44.11
N HIS A 759 14.76 -27.96 43.15
CA HIS A 759 16.04 -28.65 42.90
C HIS A 759 16.82 -28.10 41.73
N ALA A 760 16.49 -26.92 41.29
CA ALA A 760 17.07 -26.29 40.09
C ALA A 760 18.57 -25.96 40.34
N ARG A 761 19.36 -26.06 39.27
CA ARG A 761 20.82 -25.83 39.36
C ARG A 761 21.26 -24.84 38.30
N ILE A 762 22.24 -24.04 38.70
CA ILE A 762 23.00 -23.14 37.80
C ILE A 762 24.43 -23.70 37.69
N GLY A 763 24.92 -23.94 36.49
CA GLY A 763 26.24 -24.47 36.28
C GLY A 763 27.32 -23.39 36.46
N ARG A 764 27.50 -22.48 35.53
CA ARG A 764 28.51 -21.43 35.59
C ARG A 764 27.96 -20.08 35.18
N VAL A 765 28.22 -19.05 35.98
CA VAL A 765 28.00 -17.66 35.65
C VAL A 765 29.32 -16.89 35.64
N THR A 766 29.56 -16.07 34.66
CA THR A 766 30.76 -15.24 34.55
C THR A 766 30.33 -13.84 34.09
N ALA A 767 30.69 -12.80 34.88
CA ALA A 767 30.68 -11.40 34.45
C ALA A 767 32.14 -10.95 34.25
N GLY A 768 32.44 -10.34 33.13
CA GLY A 768 33.79 -9.88 32.82
C GLY A 768 34.16 -8.58 33.53
N ALA A 769 33.18 -7.77 33.83
CA ALA A 769 33.26 -6.51 34.56
C ALA A 769 32.47 -6.59 35.89
N ASP A 770 31.75 -5.56 36.24
CA ASP A 770 31.07 -5.43 37.54
C ASP A 770 29.76 -6.22 37.63
N TRP A 771 29.38 -6.55 38.83
CA TRP A 771 28.06 -7.07 39.20
C TRP A 771 27.34 -6.05 40.07
N ILE A 772 26.27 -5.49 39.58
CA ILE A 772 25.60 -4.32 40.16
C ILE A 772 24.15 -4.65 40.47
N ALA A 773 23.71 -4.51 41.69
CA ALA A 773 22.30 -4.58 42.07
C ALA A 773 21.52 -5.72 41.37
N SER A 774 22.07 -6.95 41.36
CA SER A 774 21.56 -8.05 40.54
C SER A 774 21.47 -9.37 41.34
N ASP A 775 20.44 -10.18 41.07
CA ASP A 775 20.18 -11.45 41.73
C ASP A 775 20.66 -12.66 40.91
N LEU A 776 21.18 -13.65 41.61
CA LEU A 776 21.49 -14.98 41.07
C LEU A 776 20.96 -16.05 42.02
N VAL A 777 19.86 -16.71 41.66
CA VAL A 777 19.11 -17.58 42.57
C VAL A 777 18.83 -18.94 41.98
N ALA A 778 18.89 -19.99 42.78
CA ALA A 778 18.53 -21.35 42.39
C ALA A 778 17.63 -22.01 43.42
N GLY A 779 16.36 -22.31 43.04
CA GLY A 779 15.44 -23.17 43.82
C GLY A 779 14.99 -22.60 45.19
N VAL A 780 15.08 -21.28 45.38
CA VAL A 780 14.81 -20.58 46.64
C VAL A 780 13.67 -19.61 46.46
N ASP A 781 12.81 -19.44 47.46
CA ASP A 781 11.78 -18.40 47.51
C ASP A 781 12.28 -17.18 48.30
N ALA A 782 11.98 -15.97 47.88
CA ALA A 782 12.42 -14.72 48.48
C ALA A 782 11.70 -14.39 49.82
N GLY A 783 10.86 -15.27 50.31
CA GLY A 783 10.15 -15.07 51.56
C GLY A 783 9.08 -13.95 51.53
N SER A 784 8.83 -13.39 52.68
CA SER A 784 7.73 -12.42 52.86
C SER A 784 8.09 -10.99 52.45
N ASP A 785 9.37 -10.66 52.39
CA ASP A 785 9.85 -9.32 52.01
C ASP A 785 10.07 -9.17 50.49
N GLY A 786 10.15 -10.28 49.74
CA GLY A 786 10.30 -10.30 48.27
C GLY A 786 11.71 -9.96 47.79
N TYR A 787 12.69 -9.86 48.68
CA TYR A 787 14.11 -9.64 48.35
C TYR A 787 14.92 -10.90 48.54
N PHE A 788 15.94 -11.12 47.74
CA PHE A 788 16.86 -12.24 47.88
C PHE A 788 18.10 -11.86 48.72
N GLY A 789 18.60 -12.80 49.53
CA GLY A 789 19.73 -12.59 50.38
C GLY A 789 19.37 -12.15 51.78
N THR A 790 18.10 -12.30 52.17
CA THR A 790 17.58 -11.94 53.50
C THR A 790 17.34 -13.19 54.37
N ASP A 791 17.07 -13.00 55.67
CA ASP A 791 16.93 -14.08 56.63
C ASP A 791 15.68 -14.94 56.45
N ASP A 792 14.68 -14.45 55.63
CA ASP A 792 13.43 -15.15 55.38
C ASP A 792 13.42 -15.93 54.05
N ASP A 793 14.52 -15.93 53.29
CA ASP A 793 14.69 -16.79 52.15
C ASP A 793 14.59 -18.29 52.54
N PHE A 794 13.88 -19.09 51.78
CA PHE A 794 13.78 -20.53 52.05
C PHE A 794 13.80 -21.42 50.81
N ALA A 795 14.37 -22.62 50.92
CA ALA A 795 14.37 -23.60 49.87
C ALA A 795 12.98 -24.20 49.65
N VAL A 796 12.55 -24.35 48.42
CA VAL A 796 11.23 -24.86 48.06
C VAL A 796 11.29 -26.36 47.66
N GLY A 797 10.60 -27.24 48.41
CA GLY A 797 10.33 -28.64 48.02
C GLY A 797 11.53 -29.59 48.02
N GLY A 798 12.58 -29.29 48.75
CA GLY A 798 13.79 -30.13 48.87
C GLY A 798 13.60 -31.33 49.78
N GLY A 799 14.02 -32.51 49.36
CA GLY A 799 14.27 -33.68 50.24
C GLY A 799 15.78 -33.81 50.45
N PHE A 800 16.21 -34.42 51.53
CA PHE A 800 17.59 -34.55 51.98
C PHE A 800 18.62 -35.10 50.96
N THR A 801 18.23 -35.39 49.73
CA THR A 801 19.12 -36.07 48.74
C THR A 801 19.44 -35.18 47.53
N LEU A 802 18.81 -34.06 47.31
CA LEU A 802 19.01 -33.17 46.11
C LEU A 802 18.90 -31.70 46.51
N ALA A 803 20.02 -31.03 46.62
CA ALA A 803 20.09 -29.61 46.87
C ALA A 803 20.02 -28.77 45.57
N SER A 804 19.38 -27.63 45.66
CA SER A 804 19.56 -26.55 44.63
C SER A 804 21.03 -26.09 44.69
N ARG A 805 21.59 -25.70 43.55
CA ARG A 805 23.04 -25.40 43.52
C ARG A 805 23.41 -24.39 42.49
N ILE A 806 24.33 -23.48 42.87
CA ILE A 806 25.10 -22.64 41.96
C ILE A 806 26.56 -23.15 41.95
N ALA A 807 26.99 -23.78 40.84
CA ALA A 807 28.27 -24.45 40.81
C ALA A 807 29.48 -23.52 40.76
N SER A 808 29.39 -22.39 40.05
CA SER A 808 30.52 -21.43 39.96
C SER A 808 30.08 -20.06 39.56
N ILE A 809 30.53 -19.05 40.27
CA ILE A 809 30.35 -17.62 39.98
C ILE A 809 31.74 -17.00 39.84
N VAL A 810 31.94 -16.22 38.77
CA VAL A 810 33.19 -15.49 38.51
C VAL A 810 32.85 -14.05 38.06
N ILE A 811 33.25 -13.08 38.83
CA ILE A 811 33.06 -11.65 38.54
C ILE A 811 34.41 -11.04 38.37
N GLY A 812 34.68 -10.40 37.22
CA GLY A 812 36.00 -9.81 36.88
C GLY A 812 36.24 -8.49 37.57
N GLY A 813 35.20 -7.70 37.79
CA GLY A 813 35.23 -6.40 38.44
C GLY A 813 34.76 -6.45 39.89
N GLN A 814 33.93 -5.50 40.28
CA GLN A 814 33.45 -5.27 41.64
C GLN A 814 32.04 -5.82 41.86
N LEU A 815 31.67 -6.03 43.11
CA LEU A 815 30.28 -6.22 43.56
C LEU A 815 29.79 -4.88 44.12
N LEU A 816 28.67 -4.38 43.56
CA LEU A 816 28.10 -3.09 43.91
C LEU A 816 26.58 -3.26 44.14
N GLY A 817 26.05 -2.67 45.18
CA GLY A 817 24.64 -2.49 45.42
C GLY A 817 24.11 -1.16 44.90
N THR A 818 22.96 -0.77 45.40
CA THR A 818 22.38 0.57 45.12
C THR A 818 22.67 1.54 46.30
N ALA A 819 22.41 2.84 46.09
CA ALA A 819 22.45 3.81 47.18
C ALA A 819 21.11 3.89 47.94
N ALA A 820 20.13 3.07 47.60
CA ALA A 820 18.80 3.08 48.26
C ALA A 820 18.83 2.25 49.53
N ALA A 821 18.36 2.77 50.63
CA ALA A 821 18.36 2.05 51.92
C ALA A 821 17.21 1.03 51.96
N GLY A 822 17.52 -0.22 52.18
CA GLY A 822 16.55 -1.29 52.42
C GLY A 822 16.29 -2.24 51.24
N ASP A 823 16.98 -2.10 50.11
CA ASP A 823 17.03 -3.11 49.06
C ASP A 823 18.17 -4.10 49.31
N THR A 824 17.97 -5.36 48.96
CA THR A 824 18.97 -6.40 49.07
C THR A 824 19.01 -7.23 47.81
N PHE A 825 20.21 -7.56 47.33
CA PHE A 825 20.47 -8.35 46.12
C PHE A 825 21.23 -9.61 46.51
N GLY A 826 20.78 -10.81 46.02
CA GLY A 826 21.26 -12.06 46.54
C GLY A 826 21.92 -13.01 45.52
N PHE A 827 22.97 -13.68 45.99
CA PHE A 827 23.45 -14.95 45.43
C PHE A 827 22.93 -16.06 46.35
N VAL A 828 21.80 -16.71 45.99
CA VAL A 828 21.06 -17.54 46.91
C VAL A 828 20.80 -18.94 46.36
N SER A 829 21.15 -19.94 47.11
CA SER A 829 20.80 -21.38 46.88
C SER A 829 21.11 -22.21 48.10
N GLU A 830 20.69 -23.51 48.13
CA GLU A 830 21.10 -24.44 49.21
C GLU A 830 22.60 -24.75 49.18
N GLU A 831 23.27 -24.67 48.00
CA GLU A 831 24.70 -24.91 47.87
C GLU A 831 25.33 -23.97 46.86
N ILE A 832 26.35 -23.22 47.24
CA ILE A 832 27.15 -22.34 46.38
C ILE A 832 28.56 -22.91 46.31
N GLY A 833 29.00 -23.23 45.10
CA GLY A 833 30.31 -23.80 44.86
C GLY A 833 31.43 -22.74 44.87
N ARG A 834 32.09 -22.48 43.72
CA ARG A 834 33.15 -21.49 43.63
C ARG A 834 32.63 -20.06 43.43
N PHE A 835 33.04 -19.16 44.25
CA PHE A 835 32.80 -17.71 44.14
C PHE A 835 34.08 -16.92 43.98
N LYS A 836 34.20 -16.12 42.94
CA LYS A 836 35.39 -15.32 42.66
C LYS A 836 35.03 -13.91 42.24
N VAL A 837 35.67 -12.89 42.84
CA VAL A 837 35.44 -11.48 42.59
C VAL A 837 36.77 -10.74 42.46
N GLY A 838 36.89 -9.86 41.39
CA GLY A 838 38.10 -9.07 41.20
C GLY A 838 39.41 -9.88 41.12
N GLY A 839 39.31 -11.13 40.70
CA GLY A 839 40.46 -12.03 40.64
C GLY A 839 40.76 -12.79 41.94
N ALA A 840 40.12 -12.46 43.04
CA ALA A 840 40.28 -13.16 44.33
C ALA A 840 39.23 -14.28 44.48
N ASP A 841 39.68 -15.46 44.94
CA ASP A 841 38.71 -16.54 45.34
C ASP A 841 38.17 -16.18 46.73
N ILE A 842 36.85 -16.06 46.81
CA ILE A 842 36.14 -15.94 48.11
C ILE A 842 35.99 -17.36 48.64
N ILE A 843 36.65 -17.67 49.77
CA ILE A 843 36.67 -19.00 50.36
C ILE A 843 35.32 -19.19 51.04
N LEU A 844 34.45 -19.99 50.41
CA LEU A 844 33.25 -20.54 51.03
C LEU A 844 33.64 -21.79 51.80
N PHE A 845 33.09 -21.99 53.01
CA PHE A 845 33.40 -23.09 53.85
C PHE A 845 33.11 -24.45 53.18
N THR A 846 33.82 -25.48 53.54
CA THR A 846 33.91 -26.82 53.03
C THR A 846 32.88 -27.31 52.02
N PRO A 847 33.25 -27.72 50.80
CA PRO A 847 32.34 -28.30 49.83
C PRO A 847 31.65 -29.55 50.38
N GLY A 848 30.33 -29.56 50.42
CA GLY A 848 29.52 -30.72 50.76
C GLY A 848 28.93 -30.74 52.17
N ALA A 849 29.11 -29.74 52.98
CA ALA A 849 28.42 -29.58 54.26
C ALA A 849 27.40 -28.47 54.14
N ASN A 850 26.13 -28.83 54.02
CA ASN A 850 25.01 -27.90 54.02
C ASN A 850 24.79 -27.38 55.43
N ASN A 851 25.59 -26.45 55.91
CA ASN A 851 25.52 -25.95 57.28
C ASN A 851 26.12 -24.54 57.47
N ASP A 852 26.40 -23.80 56.39
CA ASP A 852 26.99 -22.48 56.46
C ASP A 852 25.92 -21.39 56.35
N LEU A 853 25.06 -21.32 57.35
CA LEU A 853 24.03 -20.28 57.56
C LEU A 853 24.63 -18.86 57.74
N ALA A 854 25.66 -18.52 57.04
CA ALA A 854 26.29 -17.21 57.16
C ALA A 854 25.89 -16.38 55.95
N ILE A 855 25.16 -15.34 56.19
CA ILE A 855 24.95 -14.25 55.23
C ILE A 855 26.23 -13.43 55.19
N PHE A 856 26.92 -13.42 54.04
CA PHE A 856 28.07 -12.54 53.82
C PHE A 856 27.58 -11.34 53.01
N THR A 857 27.58 -10.16 53.59
CA THR A 857 27.22 -8.93 52.92
C THR A 857 28.44 -8.24 52.31
N PHE A 858 28.28 -7.69 51.11
CA PHE A 858 29.31 -6.99 50.35
C PHE A 858 28.77 -5.59 49.94
N GLY A 859 29.67 -4.71 49.57
CA GLY A 859 29.37 -3.33 49.20
C GLY A 859 29.48 -2.36 50.36
N PRO A 860 29.53 -1.06 50.10
CA PRO A 860 29.71 -0.03 51.14
C PRO A 860 28.53 0.03 52.11
N ASP A 861 27.34 -0.34 51.68
CA ASP A 861 26.08 -0.28 52.43
C ASP A 861 25.58 -1.67 52.91
N GLY A 862 26.27 -2.77 52.50
CA GLY A 862 25.96 -4.13 52.92
C GLY A 862 24.72 -4.73 52.21
N ASP A 863 24.34 -4.23 51.07
CA ASP A 863 23.12 -4.58 50.35
C ASP A 863 23.26 -5.71 49.31
N VAL A 864 24.45 -6.26 49.14
CA VAL A 864 24.67 -7.49 48.35
C VAL A 864 25.01 -8.65 49.26
N ALA A 865 24.21 -9.71 49.24
CA ALA A 865 24.35 -10.86 50.11
C ALA A 865 24.76 -12.14 49.37
N LEU A 866 25.57 -12.95 49.99
CA LEU A 866 25.79 -14.37 49.64
C LEU A 866 25.12 -15.21 50.72
N HIS A 867 24.10 -15.98 50.37
CA HIS A 867 23.25 -16.68 51.30
C HIS A 867 23.02 -18.15 50.89
N GLU A 868 23.48 -19.12 51.72
CA GLU A 868 23.11 -20.53 51.61
C GLU A 868 21.91 -20.80 52.54
N VAL A 869 20.78 -21.24 51.99
CA VAL A 869 19.53 -21.46 52.71
C VAL A 869 19.41 -22.93 53.14
N ASN A 870 18.76 -23.19 54.29
CA ASN A 870 18.46 -24.51 54.75
C ASN A 870 17.53 -25.28 53.83
N PRO A 871 17.71 -26.61 53.62
CA PRO A 871 16.69 -27.44 53.01
C PRO A 871 15.40 -27.39 53.85
N PRO A 872 14.22 -27.44 53.22
CA PRO A 872 12.98 -27.49 53.99
C PRO A 872 12.97 -28.70 54.91
N VAL A 873 12.55 -28.51 56.18
CA VAL A 873 12.49 -29.52 57.22
C VAL A 873 11.41 -30.56 56.94
#